data_0637eb13c5e4596601b0554952bcbbec
#
_entry.id   0637eb13c5e4596601b0554952bcbbec
#
_cell.length_a   1.000
_cell.length_b   1.000
_cell.length_c   1.000
_cell.angle_alpha   90.00
_cell.angle_beta   90.00
_cell.angle_gamma   90.00
#
_symmetry.space_group_name_H-M   'P 1'
#
loop_
_entity.id
_entity.type
_entity.pdbx_description
1 polymer ?
#
loop_
_entity_poly.entity_id
_entity_poly.type
_entity_poly.pdbx_seq_one_letter_code
_entity_poly.pdbx_strand_id
1 'polypeptide(L)'
;MPDTLNLDQANLTRQEAADRSALISTHDYDVHVDVSGAQDLDRVDYPTVTTLSFSCAAPGSSTFLDYLHHSVETVELNGVMLDVHQVVGAARILLPDLQAENTVTVVGTSLYSSSGEGMHRFQDPADGQVYLYTQYEPADARRVFPNFEQPDLKARFTVHLTGPADWVLASNQPESGRRVVEQGEGPDGGSVTVDFSHTPALSTYITTLLAGPYHRVEDTWGGHPESGAPEVRLGLYCRQTMATALDSDTLFTVTKAGLDFFHELFGVPYLWGKYDQAFVPEYNLGAMENPGLVTFTEQYLFESQATQAQFEGRANTIMHEMAHMWFGDLVTMTWWDDLWLKESFADYMGTLAVAEATEHTGSWTTFASRRKAWAYVQDQYPTTHPIFADITDLEAARQNFDGITYAKGASVLKQLAAYVGRDAFISASREYFARHAWGNAELADFLAVLGEASGQDMQAWAEAWLQTSGVPELWLEAQGDTGDLVVRQEGFDPAAGRTVLRPHVLKVGRYEPDAQGVLARVSSAEVEVPGGSTGDRTVVENLPGGTNGGTRLLLVNDEDLTYAKIRLDEESLRAVLAHPVQDSLARATVWAALWSMTRDGLMPSRQFVDAVARLSAQIPDVGVYSQVIDQAVTAVEHFAPAAEREQVRAVLAKALTDALRRIGPGSDRQRSALRSLGRLARGAGEQTADRFVQVLEPLAHQDQTDLPDGLAVDAEARWIGLNALAALGRVDRPTLDAAREDEVTARTTAWHWTAVAALPEPRMRTRAWNAVMAGRLDGQQLSNDHLTALAQGFTASRPDLAAPFTDRFWPELEGIWSSRSNGLASRTIHGLFPATQDAVPGGPAAQESHPVVQSAQSWLDDHPAAPRALRRIIVEELDDLRRALRAQAS
;
A
#
# COMPACT_ATOMS: atom_id res chain seq x y z
N MET A 1 2.76 -27.14 -27.69
CA MET A 1 3.36 -26.97 -26.36
C MET A 1 4.78 -27.52 -26.39
N PRO A 2 5.74 -26.97 -25.65
CA PRO A 2 7.04 -27.62 -25.54
C PRO A 2 6.89 -29.02 -24.95
N ASP A 3 7.75 -29.96 -25.37
CA ASP A 3 7.67 -31.41 -25.12
C ASP A 3 7.75 -31.86 -23.63
N THR A 4 7.82 -30.91 -22.69
CA THR A 4 7.81 -31.21 -21.24
C THR A 4 7.19 -30.04 -20.44
N LEU A 5 5.87 -30.08 -20.21
CA LEU A 5 5.24 -29.19 -19.22
C LEU A 5 5.80 -29.52 -17.82
N ASN A 6 6.36 -28.51 -17.13
CA ASN A 6 6.84 -28.69 -15.77
C ASN A 6 5.69 -28.52 -14.78
N LEU A 7 5.17 -29.63 -14.23
CA LEU A 7 4.05 -29.64 -13.29
C LEU A 7 4.42 -29.09 -11.89
N ASP A 8 5.72 -28.99 -11.59
CA ASP A 8 6.19 -28.44 -10.31
C ASP A 8 6.43 -26.91 -10.36
N GLN A 9 6.29 -26.30 -11.53
CA GLN A 9 6.49 -24.87 -11.72
C GLN A 9 5.25 -24.09 -11.27
N ALA A 10 5.41 -23.29 -10.20
CA ALA A 10 4.34 -22.42 -9.70
C ALA A 10 4.22 -21.08 -10.45
N ASN A 11 5.32 -20.56 -11.01
CA ASN A 11 5.35 -19.26 -11.67
C ASN A 11 4.80 -19.37 -13.11
N LEU A 12 3.58 -18.85 -13.34
CA LEU A 12 2.95 -18.78 -14.65
C LEU A 12 3.58 -17.63 -15.44
N THR A 13 4.03 -17.92 -16.64
CA THR A 13 4.55 -16.92 -17.57
C THR A 13 3.43 -16.30 -18.42
N ARG A 14 3.65 -15.05 -18.89
CA ARG A 14 2.73 -14.37 -19.82
C ARG A 14 2.48 -15.20 -21.08
N GLN A 15 3.52 -15.87 -21.61
CA GLN A 15 3.39 -16.71 -22.81
C GLN A 15 2.50 -17.93 -22.54
N GLU A 16 2.68 -18.62 -21.40
CA GLU A 16 1.81 -19.75 -21.01
C GLU A 16 0.35 -19.30 -20.84
N ALA A 17 0.12 -18.12 -20.24
CA ALA A 17 -1.21 -17.54 -20.08
C ALA A 17 -1.84 -17.21 -21.45
N ALA A 18 -1.11 -16.55 -22.35
CA ALA A 18 -1.58 -16.24 -23.70
C ALA A 18 -1.88 -17.49 -24.53
N ASP A 19 -1.01 -18.52 -24.48
CA ASP A 19 -1.24 -19.79 -25.16
C ASP A 19 -2.49 -20.49 -24.61
N ARG A 20 -2.71 -20.41 -23.30
CA ARG A 20 -3.88 -21.00 -22.61
C ARG A 20 -5.17 -20.27 -23.00
N SER A 21 -5.20 -18.94 -23.01
CA SER A 21 -6.36 -18.14 -23.43
C SER A 21 -6.70 -18.34 -24.92
N ALA A 22 -5.69 -18.55 -25.78
CA ALA A 22 -5.94 -18.87 -27.19
C ALA A 22 -6.52 -20.29 -27.36
N LEU A 23 -6.29 -21.19 -26.40
CA LEU A 23 -6.73 -22.58 -26.47
C LEU A 23 -8.09 -22.85 -25.83
N ILE A 24 -8.40 -22.18 -24.70
CA ILE A 24 -9.60 -22.47 -23.89
C ILE A 24 -10.42 -21.20 -23.60
N SER A 25 -11.70 -21.41 -23.33
CA SER A 25 -12.61 -20.40 -22.77
C SER A 25 -13.36 -21.02 -21.59
N THR A 26 -13.29 -20.37 -20.44
CA THR A 26 -13.93 -20.82 -19.19
C THR A 26 -15.41 -20.44 -19.13
N HIS A 27 -16.22 -21.27 -18.49
CA HIS A 27 -17.66 -21.06 -18.35
C HIS A 27 -18.08 -20.94 -16.89
N ASP A 28 -17.99 -22.05 -16.16
CA ASP A 28 -18.49 -22.14 -14.78
C ASP A 28 -17.51 -22.88 -13.88
N TYR A 29 -17.40 -22.39 -12.64
CA TYR A 29 -16.79 -23.10 -11.52
C TYR A 29 -17.86 -23.41 -10.46
N ASP A 30 -17.83 -24.62 -9.94
CA ASP A 30 -18.56 -25.09 -8.76
C ASP A 30 -17.51 -25.49 -7.71
N VAL A 31 -17.41 -24.68 -6.63
CA VAL A 31 -16.31 -24.77 -5.66
C VAL A 31 -16.88 -25.07 -4.28
N HIS A 32 -16.54 -26.22 -3.72
CA HIS A 32 -16.85 -26.63 -2.36
C HIS A 32 -15.61 -26.52 -1.48
N VAL A 33 -15.71 -25.79 -0.37
CA VAL A 33 -14.65 -25.64 0.62
C VAL A 33 -15.22 -26.00 2.00
N ASP A 34 -14.53 -26.89 2.74
CA ASP A 34 -14.97 -27.32 4.07
C ASP A 34 -13.97 -26.87 5.14
N VAL A 35 -14.35 -25.84 5.91
CA VAL A 35 -13.59 -25.29 7.02
C VAL A 35 -14.20 -25.64 8.39
N SER A 36 -15.05 -26.68 8.47
CA SER A 36 -15.70 -27.12 9.70
C SER A 36 -14.72 -27.53 10.82
N GLY A 37 -13.51 -27.97 10.43
CA GLY A 37 -12.42 -28.30 11.34
C GLY A 37 -11.45 -27.18 11.69
N ALA A 38 -11.71 -25.91 11.28
CA ALA A 38 -10.75 -24.80 11.41
C ALA A 38 -10.44 -24.38 12.86
N GLN A 39 -11.32 -24.70 13.81
CA GLN A 39 -11.10 -24.43 15.25
C GLN A 39 -10.02 -25.32 15.86
N ASP A 40 -9.75 -26.48 15.28
CA ASP A 40 -8.62 -27.35 15.66
C ASP A 40 -7.33 -26.79 15.02
N LEU A 41 -6.51 -26.12 15.81
CA LEU A 41 -5.26 -25.50 15.34
C LEU A 41 -4.18 -26.53 14.96
N ASP A 42 -4.27 -27.75 15.41
CA ASP A 42 -3.38 -28.84 15.01
C ASP A 42 -3.70 -29.35 13.59
N ARG A 43 -4.91 -29.13 13.11
CA ARG A 43 -5.31 -29.40 11.73
C ARG A 43 -4.76 -28.34 10.80
N VAL A 44 -3.87 -28.72 9.89
CA VAL A 44 -3.14 -27.79 9.00
C VAL A 44 -3.83 -27.58 7.65
N ASP A 45 -4.79 -28.44 7.29
CA ASP A 45 -5.44 -28.50 5.99
C ASP A 45 -6.97 -28.52 6.07
N TYR A 46 -7.61 -28.35 4.92
CA TYR A 46 -9.07 -28.44 4.74
C TYR A 46 -9.42 -29.03 3.38
N PRO A 47 -10.53 -29.81 3.27
CA PRO A 47 -11.01 -30.39 2.03
C PRO A 47 -11.52 -29.35 1.04
N THR A 48 -11.28 -29.61 -0.26
CA THR A 48 -11.88 -28.85 -1.35
C THR A 48 -12.27 -29.76 -2.50
N VAL A 49 -13.41 -29.45 -3.14
CA VAL A 49 -13.86 -30.10 -4.37
C VAL A 49 -14.18 -29.00 -5.38
N THR A 50 -13.56 -29.06 -6.55
CA THR A 50 -13.81 -28.08 -7.62
C THR A 50 -14.23 -28.81 -8.88
N THR A 51 -15.36 -28.44 -9.45
CA THR A 51 -15.79 -28.83 -10.79
C THR A 51 -15.81 -27.60 -11.67
N LEU A 52 -15.15 -27.64 -12.81
CA LEU A 52 -15.16 -26.53 -13.76
C LEU A 52 -15.45 -27.02 -15.17
N SER A 53 -16.13 -26.15 -15.94
CA SER A 53 -16.48 -26.36 -17.34
C SER A 53 -15.82 -25.32 -18.25
N PHE A 54 -15.32 -25.76 -19.39
CA PHE A 54 -14.63 -24.92 -20.38
C PHE A 54 -14.68 -25.52 -21.77
N SER A 55 -14.63 -24.68 -22.80
CA SER A 55 -14.47 -25.10 -24.19
C SER A 55 -13.01 -25.08 -24.62
N CYS A 56 -12.66 -25.88 -25.62
CA CYS A 56 -11.33 -25.94 -26.20
C CYS A 56 -11.40 -25.73 -27.75
N ALA A 57 -10.65 -24.75 -28.24
CA ALA A 57 -10.59 -24.41 -29.65
C ALA A 57 -9.88 -25.46 -30.52
N ALA A 58 -9.05 -26.32 -29.93
CA ALA A 58 -8.30 -27.37 -30.60
C ALA A 58 -8.40 -28.71 -29.87
N PRO A 59 -9.50 -29.47 -30.06
CA PRO A 59 -9.69 -30.79 -29.43
C PRO A 59 -8.52 -31.74 -29.69
N GLY A 60 -8.14 -32.54 -28.69
CA GLY A 60 -6.95 -33.38 -28.68
C GLY A 60 -5.69 -32.67 -28.15
N SER A 61 -5.77 -31.38 -27.83
CA SER A 61 -4.71 -30.63 -27.14
C SER A 61 -4.71 -30.93 -25.64
N SER A 62 -3.71 -30.42 -24.95
CA SER A 62 -3.60 -30.51 -23.48
C SER A 62 -3.43 -29.12 -22.88
N THR A 63 -3.88 -28.94 -21.63
CA THR A 63 -3.66 -27.74 -20.82
C THR A 63 -3.38 -28.16 -19.37
N PHE A 64 -3.35 -27.19 -18.44
CA PHE A 64 -3.14 -27.46 -17.01
C PHE A 64 -3.97 -26.52 -16.14
N LEU A 65 -4.35 -27.02 -14.96
CA LEU A 65 -4.83 -26.21 -13.83
C LEU A 65 -3.66 -25.82 -12.94
N ASP A 66 -3.73 -24.65 -12.33
CA ASP A 66 -2.84 -24.22 -11.27
C ASP A 66 -3.45 -24.67 -9.91
N TYR A 67 -2.67 -25.34 -9.04
CA TYR A 67 -3.10 -25.76 -7.72
C TYR A 67 -1.91 -26.01 -6.79
N LEU A 68 -1.77 -25.18 -5.76
CA LEU A 68 -0.76 -25.33 -4.70
C LEU A 68 -1.38 -26.10 -3.52
N HIS A 69 -1.58 -27.38 -3.72
CA HIS A 69 -2.31 -28.27 -2.83
C HIS A 69 -1.49 -28.84 -1.67
N HIS A 70 -2.18 -29.34 -0.64
CA HIS A 70 -1.58 -30.27 0.33
C HIS A 70 -1.62 -31.69 -0.22
N SER A 71 -2.80 -32.11 -0.75
CA SER A 71 -2.97 -33.40 -1.46
C SER A 71 -4.01 -33.27 -2.57
N VAL A 72 -3.90 -34.15 -3.57
CA VAL A 72 -4.94 -34.38 -4.58
C VAL A 72 -5.34 -35.85 -4.51
N GLU A 73 -6.62 -36.12 -4.29
CA GLU A 73 -7.15 -37.47 -4.16
C GLU A 73 -7.59 -38.02 -5.52
N THR A 74 -8.36 -37.21 -6.28
CA THR A 74 -8.88 -37.62 -7.59
C THR A 74 -8.88 -36.46 -8.58
N VAL A 75 -8.69 -36.79 -9.85
CA VAL A 75 -8.87 -35.90 -11.00
C VAL A 75 -9.73 -36.67 -12.01
N GLU A 76 -10.94 -36.17 -12.30
CA GLU A 76 -11.83 -36.71 -13.31
C GLU A 76 -11.97 -35.71 -14.45
N LEU A 77 -11.61 -36.08 -15.66
CA LEU A 77 -11.77 -35.26 -16.88
C LEU A 77 -12.75 -35.94 -17.83
N ASN A 78 -13.86 -35.27 -18.15
CA ASN A 78 -14.90 -35.75 -19.07
C ASN A 78 -15.44 -37.13 -18.71
N GLY A 79 -15.60 -37.40 -17.39
CA GLY A 79 -16.07 -38.71 -16.88
C GLY A 79 -14.98 -39.79 -16.85
N VAL A 80 -13.72 -39.46 -17.10
CA VAL A 80 -12.59 -40.38 -17.06
C VAL A 80 -11.67 -40.02 -15.87
N MET A 81 -11.46 -40.97 -14.97
CA MET A 81 -10.51 -40.84 -13.86
C MET A 81 -9.08 -40.86 -14.41
N LEU A 82 -8.31 -39.85 -14.14
CA LEU A 82 -6.90 -39.74 -14.50
C LEU A 82 -6.01 -40.36 -13.39
N ASP A 83 -4.86 -40.88 -13.77
CA ASP A 83 -3.85 -41.33 -12.82
C ASP A 83 -3.15 -40.14 -12.15
N VAL A 84 -3.49 -39.90 -10.88
CA VAL A 84 -2.99 -38.73 -10.10
C VAL A 84 -1.46 -38.67 -10.11
N HIS A 85 -0.78 -39.85 -10.07
CA HIS A 85 0.69 -39.92 -10.06
C HIS A 85 1.32 -39.48 -11.39
N GLN A 86 0.54 -39.43 -12.48
CA GLN A 86 1.03 -39.00 -13.81
C GLN A 86 0.65 -37.56 -14.11
N VAL A 87 -0.50 -37.07 -13.61
CA VAL A 87 -1.03 -35.76 -14.00
C VAL A 87 -0.84 -34.67 -12.94
N VAL A 88 -0.51 -34.99 -11.69
CA VAL A 88 -0.38 -34.02 -10.59
C VAL A 88 1.08 -33.82 -10.24
N GLY A 89 1.55 -32.56 -10.35
CA GLY A 89 2.84 -32.09 -9.82
C GLY A 89 2.64 -31.18 -8.61
N ALA A 90 3.71 -30.59 -8.10
CA ALA A 90 3.66 -29.76 -6.90
C ALA A 90 2.83 -28.47 -7.06
N ALA A 91 2.60 -28.00 -8.29
CA ALA A 91 1.92 -26.72 -8.54
C ALA A 91 0.86 -26.75 -9.64
N ARG A 92 0.82 -27.84 -10.45
CA ARG A 92 -0.05 -27.91 -11.63
C ARG A 92 -0.66 -29.31 -11.78
N ILE A 93 -1.85 -29.35 -12.40
CA ILE A 93 -2.55 -30.57 -12.78
C ILE A 93 -2.70 -30.60 -14.30
N LEU A 94 -2.09 -31.58 -14.98
CA LEU A 94 -2.21 -31.77 -16.43
C LEU A 94 -3.60 -32.25 -16.81
N LEU A 95 -4.19 -31.62 -17.82
CA LEU A 95 -5.44 -32.04 -18.47
C LEU A 95 -5.14 -32.45 -19.92
N PRO A 96 -4.96 -33.75 -20.19
CA PRO A 96 -4.62 -34.25 -21.53
C PRO A 96 -5.87 -34.44 -22.39
N ASP A 97 -5.67 -34.57 -23.72
CA ASP A 97 -6.67 -35.00 -24.69
C ASP A 97 -8.04 -34.29 -24.59
N LEU A 98 -8.02 -32.96 -24.54
CA LEU A 98 -9.21 -32.13 -24.38
C LEU A 98 -10.23 -32.38 -25.50
N GLN A 99 -11.52 -32.39 -25.14
CA GLN A 99 -12.65 -32.35 -26.07
C GLN A 99 -12.99 -30.91 -26.44
N ALA A 100 -13.95 -30.68 -27.35
CA ALA A 100 -14.45 -29.35 -27.66
C ALA A 100 -15.12 -28.69 -26.43
N GLU A 101 -15.86 -29.46 -25.64
CA GLU A 101 -16.44 -29.09 -24.36
C GLU A 101 -15.86 -30.02 -23.29
N ASN A 102 -15.42 -29.47 -22.17
CA ASN A 102 -14.74 -30.20 -21.12
C ASN A 102 -15.37 -29.90 -19.75
N THR A 103 -15.38 -30.93 -18.93
CA THR A 103 -15.67 -30.82 -17.49
C THR A 103 -14.57 -31.54 -16.73
N VAL A 104 -13.97 -30.88 -15.76
CA VAL A 104 -13.00 -31.48 -14.87
C VAL A 104 -13.45 -31.32 -13.44
N THR A 105 -13.36 -32.42 -12.64
CA THR A 105 -13.58 -32.40 -11.19
C THR A 105 -12.30 -32.82 -10.49
N VAL A 106 -11.88 -32.02 -9.53
CA VAL A 106 -10.70 -32.27 -8.68
C VAL A 106 -11.14 -32.35 -7.23
N VAL A 107 -10.75 -33.42 -6.53
CA VAL A 107 -10.93 -33.58 -5.08
C VAL A 107 -9.56 -33.57 -4.43
N GLY A 108 -9.39 -32.71 -3.40
CA GLY A 108 -8.12 -32.61 -2.70
C GLY A 108 -8.23 -31.82 -1.40
N THR A 109 -7.08 -31.48 -0.84
CA THR A 109 -6.96 -30.66 0.37
C THR A 109 -6.01 -29.49 0.15
N SER A 110 -6.35 -28.35 0.76
CA SER A 110 -5.56 -27.13 0.75
C SER A 110 -5.08 -26.77 2.15
N LEU A 111 -4.03 -25.98 2.26
CA LEU A 111 -3.43 -25.58 3.54
C LEU A 111 -4.00 -24.27 4.06
N TYR A 112 -4.24 -24.20 5.38
CA TYR A 112 -4.39 -22.92 6.05
C TYR A 112 -3.08 -22.14 6.03
N SER A 113 -3.17 -20.82 5.86
CA SER A 113 -2.06 -19.89 5.88
C SER A 113 -2.06 -19.06 7.17
N SER A 114 -0.89 -18.62 7.57
CA SER A 114 -0.68 -17.58 8.60
C SER A 114 0.10 -16.37 8.06
N SER A 115 0.26 -16.30 6.72
CA SER A 115 1.03 -15.24 6.04
C SER A 115 0.17 -14.21 5.31
N GLY A 116 -1.17 -14.33 5.38
CA GLY A 116 -2.09 -13.42 4.71
C GLY A 116 -2.32 -13.73 3.22
N GLU A 117 -1.87 -14.89 2.73
CA GLU A 117 -2.02 -15.37 1.34
C GLU A 117 -2.92 -16.62 1.33
N GLY A 118 -3.77 -16.80 0.33
CA GLY A 118 -4.71 -17.91 0.26
C GLY A 118 -5.76 -17.84 1.37
N MET A 119 -6.03 -18.95 2.07
CA MET A 119 -6.93 -19.04 3.22
C MET A 119 -6.16 -18.75 4.52
N HIS A 120 -6.20 -17.51 5.00
CA HIS A 120 -5.57 -17.11 6.26
C HIS A 120 -6.40 -17.55 7.46
N ARG A 121 -5.73 -18.14 8.48
CA ARG A 121 -6.34 -18.53 9.75
C ARG A 121 -5.68 -17.79 10.90
N PHE A 122 -6.49 -17.03 11.63
CA PHE A 122 -6.08 -16.23 12.78
C PHE A 122 -6.84 -16.68 14.05
N GLN A 123 -6.10 -16.84 15.16
CA GLN A 123 -6.70 -17.00 16.48
C GLN A 123 -6.56 -15.70 17.27
N ASP A 124 -7.67 -15.12 17.70
CA ASP A 124 -7.68 -13.91 18.49
C ASP A 124 -7.11 -14.17 19.90
N PRO A 125 -6.04 -13.49 20.33
CA PRO A 125 -5.46 -13.67 21.66
C PRO A 125 -6.36 -13.16 22.78
N ALA A 126 -7.39 -12.36 22.50
CA ALA A 126 -8.27 -11.78 23.51
C ALA A 126 -9.42 -12.71 23.89
N ASP A 127 -10.01 -13.45 22.95
CA ASP A 127 -11.15 -14.34 23.19
C ASP A 127 -10.90 -15.80 22.79
N GLY A 128 -9.77 -16.09 22.13
CA GLY A 128 -9.40 -17.42 21.65
C GLY A 128 -10.16 -17.91 20.43
N GLN A 129 -11.04 -17.10 19.85
CA GLN A 129 -11.82 -17.45 18.66
C GLN A 129 -10.98 -17.50 17.40
N VAL A 130 -11.41 -18.30 16.42
CA VAL A 130 -10.73 -18.48 15.14
C VAL A 130 -11.50 -17.76 14.04
N TYR A 131 -10.76 -17.02 13.20
CA TYR A 131 -11.27 -16.26 12.08
C TYR A 131 -10.53 -16.61 10.81
N LEU A 132 -11.26 -16.78 9.70
CA LEU A 132 -10.72 -17.10 8.38
C LEU A 132 -11.13 -16.04 7.38
N TYR A 133 -10.22 -15.71 6.47
CA TYR A 133 -10.47 -14.92 5.28
C TYR A 133 -9.54 -15.35 4.15
N THR A 134 -9.85 -14.95 2.94
CA THR A 134 -8.99 -15.24 1.78
C THR A 134 -8.38 -13.97 1.19
N GLN A 135 -7.17 -14.12 0.61
CA GLN A 135 -6.49 -13.12 -0.21
C GLN A 135 -5.83 -13.83 -1.39
N TYR A 136 -6.19 -13.41 -2.61
CA TYR A 136 -5.78 -14.15 -3.80
C TYR A 136 -4.92 -13.35 -4.79
N GLU A 137 -4.97 -12.03 -4.77
CA GLU A 137 -4.21 -11.25 -5.73
C GLU A 137 -2.68 -11.32 -5.47
N PRO A 138 -1.87 -11.49 -6.56
CA PRO A 138 -2.31 -11.61 -7.96
C PRO A 138 -2.69 -13.05 -8.38
N ALA A 139 -2.30 -14.10 -7.64
CA ALA A 139 -2.45 -15.48 -8.11
C ALA A 139 -2.40 -16.51 -6.97
N ASP A 140 -3.18 -16.29 -5.91
CA ASP A 140 -3.22 -17.17 -4.74
C ASP A 140 -4.58 -17.87 -4.55
N ALA A 141 -5.54 -17.74 -5.49
CA ALA A 141 -6.74 -18.59 -5.51
C ALA A 141 -6.37 -20.07 -5.65
N ARG A 142 -5.32 -20.39 -6.38
CA ARG A 142 -4.74 -21.72 -6.52
C ARG A 142 -4.17 -22.33 -5.23
N ARG A 143 -4.08 -21.56 -4.13
CA ARG A 143 -3.80 -22.08 -2.78
C ARG A 143 -5.04 -22.62 -2.09
N VAL A 144 -6.24 -22.29 -2.61
CA VAL A 144 -7.51 -22.64 -2.00
C VAL A 144 -8.29 -23.65 -2.85
N PHE A 145 -8.28 -23.49 -4.16
CA PHE A 145 -8.94 -24.42 -5.09
C PHE A 145 -8.23 -24.45 -6.45
N PRO A 146 -8.27 -25.60 -7.17
CA PRO A 146 -7.69 -25.70 -8.50
C PRO A 146 -8.42 -24.82 -9.50
N ASN A 147 -7.67 -24.05 -10.31
CA ASN A 147 -8.25 -23.12 -11.26
C ASN A 147 -7.27 -22.80 -12.42
N PHE A 148 -7.73 -22.04 -13.41
CA PHE A 148 -6.88 -21.39 -14.40
C PHE A 148 -6.51 -19.99 -13.88
N GLU A 149 -5.33 -19.86 -13.24
CA GLU A 149 -4.94 -18.69 -12.47
C GLU A 149 -4.38 -17.56 -13.35
N GLN A 150 -5.29 -16.89 -14.07
CA GLN A 150 -4.97 -15.73 -14.89
C GLN A 150 -6.19 -14.80 -15.03
N PRO A 151 -5.99 -13.48 -15.20
CA PRO A 151 -7.09 -12.51 -15.11
C PRO A 151 -8.08 -12.55 -16.27
N ASP A 152 -7.66 -13.00 -17.46
CA ASP A 152 -8.48 -12.99 -18.67
C ASP A 152 -9.35 -14.25 -18.88
N LEU A 153 -9.19 -15.28 -18.07
CA LEU A 153 -10.07 -16.45 -18.06
C LEU A 153 -11.19 -16.28 -17.03
N LYS A 154 -12.07 -15.29 -17.27
CA LYS A 154 -13.24 -15.05 -16.43
C LYS A 154 -14.25 -16.19 -16.54
N ALA A 155 -14.89 -16.51 -15.41
CA ALA A 155 -15.96 -17.50 -15.33
C ALA A 155 -17.02 -17.09 -14.28
N ARG A 156 -18.15 -17.80 -14.28
CA ARG A 156 -19.14 -17.69 -13.20
C ARG A 156 -18.79 -18.68 -12.11
N PHE A 157 -18.94 -18.26 -10.85
CA PHE A 157 -18.64 -19.11 -9.70
C PHE A 157 -19.91 -19.41 -8.90
N THR A 158 -20.08 -20.69 -8.57
CA THR A 158 -20.98 -21.17 -7.53
C THR A 158 -20.13 -21.65 -6.38
N VAL A 159 -20.31 -21.05 -5.22
CA VAL A 159 -19.51 -21.36 -4.03
C VAL A 159 -20.38 -22.05 -3.01
N HIS A 160 -19.85 -23.13 -2.40
CA HIS A 160 -20.42 -23.86 -1.30
C HIS A 160 -19.41 -23.89 -0.16
N LEU A 161 -19.73 -23.22 0.95
CA LEU A 161 -18.83 -23.11 2.10
C LEU A 161 -19.42 -23.86 3.28
N THR A 162 -18.71 -24.89 3.75
CA THR A 162 -19.05 -25.65 4.95
C THR A 162 -18.24 -25.15 6.14
N GLY A 163 -18.90 -24.89 7.25
CA GLY A 163 -18.25 -24.41 8.48
C GLY A 163 -19.09 -24.68 9.73
N PRO A 164 -18.60 -24.32 10.93
CA PRO A 164 -19.38 -24.42 12.16
C PRO A 164 -20.73 -23.69 12.04
N ALA A 165 -21.77 -24.23 12.63
CA ALA A 165 -23.16 -23.78 12.42
C ALA A 165 -23.42 -22.36 12.97
N ASP A 166 -22.67 -21.94 13.97
CA ASP A 166 -22.70 -20.63 14.63
C ASP A 166 -21.81 -19.56 13.98
N TRP A 167 -21.05 -19.96 12.94
CA TRP A 167 -20.18 -19.03 12.23
C TRP A 167 -20.92 -18.22 11.17
N VAL A 168 -20.44 -17.03 10.92
CA VAL A 168 -20.70 -16.30 9.68
C VAL A 168 -19.92 -16.96 8.57
N LEU A 169 -20.62 -17.31 7.50
CA LEU A 169 -20.05 -17.84 6.25
C LEU A 169 -20.47 -16.86 5.14
N ALA A 170 -19.51 -16.24 4.44
CA ALA A 170 -19.77 -15.27 3.40
C ALA A 170 -18.84 -15.45 2.20
N SER A 171 -19.31 -15.01 1.02
CA SER A 171 -18.59 -15.00 -0.24
C SER A 171 -19.04 -13.81 -1.09
N ASN A 172 -18.60 -13.69 -2.34
CA ASN A 172 -18.96 -12.59 -3.26
C ASN A 172 -20.47 -12.36 -3.39
N GLN A 173 -21.28 -13.42 -3.39
CA GLN A 173 -22.71 -13.33 -3.64
C GLN A 173 -23.56 -13.62 -2.38
N PRO A 174 -24.83 -13.20 -2.37
CA PRO A 174 -25.74 -13.54 -1.27
C PRO A 174 -25.94 -15.03 -1.09
N GLU A 175 -26.18 -15.46 0.15
CA GLU A 175 -26.65 -16.81 0.49
C GLU A 175 -27.93 -17.11 -0.28
N SER A 176 -27.97 -18.25 -0.98
CA SER A 176 -29.12 -18.79 -1.72
C SER A 176 -29.75 -20.00 -1.03
N GLY A 177 -28.97 -20.67 -0.17
CA GLY A 177 -29.45 -21.85 0.59
C GLY A 177 -28.52 -22.19 1.74
N ARG A 178 -29.06 -22.90 2.73
CA ARG A 178 -28.30 -23.40 3.89
C ARG A 178 -28.79 -24.80 4.26
N ARG A 179 -27.88 -25.74 4.44
CA ARG A 179 -28.18 -27.14 4.83
C ARG A 179 -27.30 -27.56 6.00
N VAL A 180 -27.87 -28.27 6.95
CA VAL A 180 -27.16 -28.89 8.07
C VAL A 180 -26.42 -30.12 7.58
N VAL A 181 -25.11 -30.22 7.85
CA VAL A 181 -24.25 -31.35 7.51
C VAL A 181 -24.16 -32.32 8.69
N GLU A 182 -23.82 -31.78 9.89
CA GLU A 182 -23.80 -32.54 11.13
C GLU A 182 -24.65 -31.88 12.20
N GLN A 183 -25.40 -32.65 12.95
CA GLN A 183 -26.07 -32.20 14.18
C GLN A 183 -25.15 -32.50 15.37
N GLY A 184 -24.56 -31.45 15.98
CA GLY A 184 -23.77 -31.56 17.21
C GLY A 184 -24.62 -31.39 18.47
N GLU A 185 -24.43 -32.24 19.47
CA GLU A 185 -24.88 -32.00 20.85
C GLU A 185 -23.68 -31.39 21.60
N GLY A 186 -23.67 -30.06 21.84
CA GLY A 186 -22.61 -29.40 22.61
C GLY A 186 -22.36 -27.96 22.19
N PRO A 187 -21.38 -27.26 22.77
CA PRO A 187 -21.02 -25.91 22.41
C PRO A 187 -20.60 -25.73 20.94
N ASP A 188 -20.20 -26.79 20.25
CA ASP A 188 -19.72 -26.77 18.86
C ASP A 188 -20.85 -26.91 17.81
N GLY A 189 -22.14 -27.02 18.24
CA GLY A 189 -23.34 -26.78 17.43
C GLY A 189 -23.53 -27.54 16.11
N GLY A 190 -22.57 -28.37 15.68
CA GLY A 190 -22.55 -29.05 14.38
C GLY A 190 -22.00 -28.21 13.25
N SER A 191 -22.17 -28.66 12.00
CA SER A 191 -21.72 -27.93 10.80
C SER A 191 -22.84 -27.69 9.79
N VAL A 192 -22.72 -26.60 9.04
CA VAL A 192 -23.65 -26.23 7.97
C VAL A 192 -22.88 -25.97 6.69
N THR A 193 -23.49 -26.24 5.55
CA THR A 193 -23.05 -25.75 4.26
C THR A 193 -23.94 -24.57 3.83
N VAL A 194 -23.33 -23.46 3.48
CA VAL A 194 -24.00 -22.33 2.85
C VAL A 194 -23.74 -22.39 1.35
N ASP A 195 -24.82 -22.36 0.58
CA ASP A 195 -24.77 -22.27 -0.87
C ASP A 195 -24.97 -20.80 -1.26
N PHE A 196 -24.08 -20.24 -2.10
CA PHE A 196 -24.17 -18.86 -2.58
C PHE A 196 -24.74 -18.81 -3.99
N SER A 197 -25.37 -17.68 -4.34
CA SER A 197 -25.86 -17.45 -5.69
C SER A 197 -24.70 -17.43 -6.69
N HIS A 198 -25.00 -17.73 -7.97
CA HIS A 198 -24.00 -17.60 -9.04
C HIS A 198 -23.47 -16.17 -9.14
N THR A 199 -22.17 -16.04 -9.31
CA THR A 199 -21.57 -14.73 -9.62
C THR A 199 -21.80 -14.34 -11.08
N PRO A 200 -21.73 -13.05 -11.44
CA PRO A 200 -21.38 -12.67 -12.79
C PRO A 200 -20.01 -13.23 -13.19
N ALA A 201 -19.56 -12.99 -14.41
CA ALA A 201 -18.22 -13.42 -14.84
C ALA A 201 -17.14 -12.66 -14.07
N LEU A 202 -16.30 -13.40 -13.35
CA LEU A 202 -15.20 -12.89 -12.50
C LEU A 202 -13.87 -13.52 -12.93
N SER A 203 -12.78 -12.79 -12.70
CA SER A 203 -11.44 -13.39 -12.61
C SER A 203 -11.26 -14.15 -11.30
N THR A 204 -10.40 -15.17 -11.28
CA THR A 204 -10.16 -15.99 -10.08
C THR A 204 -9.67 -15.18 -8.89
N TYR A 205 -8.81 -14.17 -9.12
CA TYR A 205 -8.15 -13.41 -8.05
C TYR A 205 -9.08 -12.51 -7.23
N ILE A 206 -10.30 -12.20 -7.71
CA ILE A 206 -11.32 -11.41 -7.00
C ILE A 206 -12.46 -12.25 -6.41
N THR A 207 -12.35 -13.60 -6.43
CA THR A 207 -13.21 -14.46 -5.63
C THR A 207 -12.78 -14.43 -4.17
N THR A 208 -13.72 -14.65 -3.23
CA THR A 208 -13.37 -14.52 -1.80
C THR A 208 -14.25 -15.37 -0.89
N LEU A 209 -13.68 -15.78 0.26
CA LEU A 209 -14.36 -16.49 1.34
C LEU A 209 -14.06 -15.81 2.68
N LEU A 210 -15.08 -15.76 3.53
CA LEU A 210 -14.99 -15.30 4.92
C LEU A 210 -15.71 -16.30 5.82
N ALA A 211 -15.05 -16.76 6.89
CA ALA A 211 -15.65 -17.69 7.84
C ALA A 211 -15.15 -17.43 9.26
N GLY A 212 -16.05 -17.41 10.22
CA GLY A 212 -15.73 -17.18 11.63
C GLY A 212 -16.88 -16.59 12.42
N PRO A 213 -16.74 -16.44 13.74
CA PRO A 213 -17.75 -15.81 14.58
C PRO A 213 -17.68 -14.26 14.47
N TYR A 214 -17.76 -13.75 13.23
CA TYR A 214 -17.68 -12.30 12.97
C TYR A 214 -18.89 -11.56 13.54
N HIS A 215 -18.64 -10.38 14.12
CA HIS A 215 -19.68 -9.38 14.39
C HIS A 215 -20.13 -8.78 13.06
N ARG A 216 -21.46 -8.61 12.90
CA ARG A 216 -22.08 -8.12 11.66
C ARG A 216 -23.05 -6.99 11.94
N VAL A 217 -22.97 -5.93 11.10
CA VAL A 217 -23.95 -4.85 11.05
C VAL A 217 -24.42 -4.71 9.60
N GLU A 218 -25.71 -4.46 9.41
CA GLU A 218 -26.31 -4.35 8.08
C GLU A 218 -26.98 -2.99 7.87
N ASP A 219 -26.98 -2.54 6.61
CA ASP A 219 -27.71 -1.36 6.13
C ASP A 219 -28.09 -1.56 4.66
N THR A 220 -28.70 -0.57 4.04
CA THR A 220 -29.13 -0.61 2.64
C THR A 220 -28.85 0.73 1.97
N TRP A 221 -28.31 0.70 0.75
CA TRP A 221 -28.32 1.82 -0.17
C TRP A 221 -29.55 1.70 -1.08
N GLY A 222 -30.40 2.75 -1.12
CA GLY A 222 -31.69 2.71 -1.80
C GLY A 222 -31.62 2.68 -3.33
N GLY A 223 -30.44 2.88 -3.90
CA GLY A 223 -30.24 2.96 -5.35
C GLY A 223 -30.88 4.18 -5.99
N HIS A 224 -30.86 4.18 -7.33
CA HIS A 224 -31.52 5.19 -8.19
C HIS A 224 -32.37 4.47 -9.24
N PRO A 225 -33.56 3.99 -8.89
CA PRO A 225 -34.42 3.19 -9.80
C PRO A 225 -34.74 3.88 -11.12
N GLU A 226 -34.84 5.22 -11.10
CA GLU A 226 -35.11 6.07 -12.28
C GLU A 226 -33.97 6.04 -13.31
N SER A 227 -32.73 5.76 -12.91
CA SER A 227 -31.58 5.63 -13.75
C SER A 227 -31.05 4.18 -13.83
N GLY A 228 -31.82 3.21 -13.32
CA GLY A 228 -31.52 1.78 -13.44
C GLY A 228 -30.60 1.21 -12.36
N ALA A 229 -30.25 1.97 -11.31
CA ALA A 229 -29.48 1.44 -10.18
C ALA A 229 -30.44 0.78 -9.16
N PRO A 230 -30.31 -0.54 -8.92
CA PRO A 230 -31.12 -1.24 -7.93
C PRO A 230 -30.71 -0.88 -6.50
N GLU A 231 -31.60 -1.21 -5.56
CA GLU A 231 -31.24 -1.24 -4.14
C GLU A 231 -30.09 -2.23 -3.88
N VAL A 232 -29.12 -1.86 -3.04
CA VAL A 232 -27.98 -2.68 -2.66
C VAL A 232 -27.93 -2.87 -1.15
N ARG A 233 -27.90 -4.14 -0.71
CA ARG A 233 -27.69 -4.49 0.69
C ARG A 233 -26.22 -4.28 1.04
N LEU A 234 -25.98 -3.66 2.20
CA LEU A 234 -24.65 -3.35 2.75
C LEU A 234 -24.42 -4.15 4.03
N GLY A 235 -23.22 -4.68 4.19
CA GLY A 235 -22.80 -5.40 5.40
C GLY A 235 -21.42 -4.92 5.88
N LEU A 236 -21.23 -4.88 7.21
CA LEU A 236 -19.93 -4.65 7.82
C LEU A 236 -19.59 -5.83 8.73
N TYR A 237 -18.38 -6.33 8.63
CA TYR A 237 -17.91 -7.46 9.42
C TYR A 237 -16.60 -7.13 10.12
N CYS A 238 -16.46 -7.51 11.39
CA CYS A 238 -15.21 -7.47 12.13
C CYS A 238 -15.17 -8.59 13.18
N ARG A 239 -13.99 -8.83 13.77
CA ARG A 239 -13.88 -9.75 14.91
C ARG A 239 -14.77 -9.26 16.08
N GLN A 240 -15.28 -10.19 16.91
CA GLN A 240 -16.13 -9.86 18.05
C GLN A 240 -15.46 -8.85 19.00
N THR A 241 -14.17 -9.02 19.23
CA THR A 241 -13.37 -8.14 20.11
C THR A 241 -13.22 -6.72 19.56
N MET A 242 -13.44 -6.52 18.23
CA MET A 242 -13.38 -5.22 17.55
C MET A 242 -14.75 -4.56 17.37
N ALA A 243 -15.84 -5.19 17.81
CA ALA A 243 -17.21 -4.71 17.60
C ALA A 243 -17.44 -3.27 18.12
N THR A 244 -16.82 -2.90 19.23
CA THR A 244 -16.92 -1.55 19.81
C THR A 244 -16.14 -0.47 19.04
N ALA A 245 -15.17 -0.88 18.21
CA ALA A 245 -14.39 0.01 17.34
C ALA A 245 -15.00 0.14 15.95
N LEU A 246 -16.05 -0.64 15.64
CA LEU A 246 -16.76 -0.60 14.36
C LEU A 246 -17.68 0.63 14.31
N ASP A 247 -17.19 1.70 13.70
CA ASP A 247 -17.89 2.96 13.47
C ASP A 247 -18.84 2.82 12.25
N SER A 248 -19.92 2.04 12.43
CA SER A 248 -20.79 1.63 11.33
C SER A 248 -21.48 2.80 10.64
N ASP A 249 -21.91 3.82 11.38
CA ASP A 249 -22.62 4.97 10.82
C ASP A 249 -21.75 5.75 9.84
N THR A 250 -20.49 6.02 10.20
CA THR A 250 -19.53 6.71 9.33
C THR A 250 -19.16 5.85 8.12
N LEU A 251 -18.92 4.54 8.33
CA LEU A 251 -18.58 3.61 7.25
C LEU A 251 -19.71 3.52 6.21
N PHE A 252 -20.97 3.34 6.65
CA PHE A 252 -22.13 3.33 5.73
C PHE A 252 -22.36 4.67 5.05
N THR A 253 -22.13 5.79 5.74
CA THR A 253 -22.26 7.13 5.14
C THR A 253 -21.28 7.30 3.98
N VAL A 254 -20.01 6.97 4.17
CA VAL A 254 -19.00 7.04 3.11
C VAL A 254 -19.31 6.08 1.98
N THR A 255 -19.74 4.85 2.29
CA THR A 255 -20.10 3.84 1.29
C THR A 255 -21.24 4.30 0.39
N LYS A 256 -22.31 4.83 0.99
CA LYS A 256 -23.48 5.33 0.23
C LYS A 256 -23.10 6.53 -0.65
N ALA A 257 -22.31 7.47 -0.11
CA ALA A 257 -21.82 8.61 -0.88
C ALA A 257 -20.97 8.19 -2.10
N GLY A 258 -20.15 7.14 -1.94
CA GLY A 258 -19.37 6.56 -3.04
C GLY A 258 -20.26 5.90 -4.11
N LEU A 259 -21.24 5.10 -3.70
CA LEU A 259 -22.19 4.48 -4.64
C LEU A 259 -22.96 5.51 -5.45
N ASP A 260 -23.44 6.60 -4.80
CA ASP A 260 -24.09 7.72 -5.48
C ASP A 260 -23.12 8.39 -6.47
N PHE A 261 -21.90 8.73 -6.02
CA PHE A 261 -20.92 9.43 -6.82
C PHE A 261 -20.50 8.64 -8.07
N PHE A 262 -20.15 7.37 -7.92
CA PHE A 262 -19.69 6.56 -9.05
C PHE A 262 -20.82 6.21 -10.01
N HIS A 263 -22.05 6.02 -9.50
CA HIS A 263 -23.23 5.85 -10.35
C HIS A 263 -23.44 7.07 -11.27
N GLU A 264 -23.39 8.28 -10.70
CA GLU A 264 -23.53 9.52 -11.49
C GLU A 264 -22.35 9.74 -12.43
N LEU A 265 -21.14 9.51 -11.95
CA LEU A 265 -19.90 9.76 -12.72
C LEU A 265 -19.81 8.85 -13.93
N PHE A 266 -20.04 7.55 -13.74
CA PHE A 266 -19.81 6.55 -14.80
C PHE A 266 -21.06 6.27 -15.64
N GLY A 267 -22.26 6.53 -15.11
CA GLY A 267 -23.52 6.21 -15.78
C GLY A 267 -23.79 4.71 -15.90
N VAL A 268 -23.04 3.89 -15.19
CA VAL A 268 -23.19 2.43 -15.08
C VAL A 268 -23.47 2.11 -13.61
N PRO A 269 -24.59 1.45 -13.28
CA PRO A 269 -24.93 1.14 -11.89
C PRO A 269 -23.97 0.11 -11.31
N TYR A 270 -23.94 0.01 -9.97
CA TYR A 270 -23.29 -1.09 -9.28
C TYR A 270 -24.01 -2.40 -9.57
N LEU A 271 -23.32 -3.42 -10.08
CA LEU A 271 -23.90 -4.62 -10.67
C LEU A 271 -23.66 -5.92 -9.87
N TRP A 272 -23.04 -5.82 -8.69
CA TRP A 272 -22.55 -6.99 -7.95
C TRP A 272 -23.51 -7.49 -6.86
N GLY A 273 -24.72 -6.96 -6.77
CA GLY A 273 -25.83 -7.42 -5.94
C GLY A 273 -25.80 -6.95 -4.49
N LYS A 274 -24.73 -7.17 -3.75
CA LYS A 274 -24.51 -6.69 -2.38
C LYS A 274 -23.15 -5.99 -2.28
N TYR A 275 -22.96 -5.16 -1.23
CA TYR A 275 -21.69 -4.52 -0.94
C TYR A 275 -21.33 -4.73 0.54
N ASP A 276 -20.69 -5.84 0.83
CA ASP A 276 -20.19 -6.15 2.17
C ASP A 276 -18.74 -5.68 2.30
N GLN A 277 -18.33 -5.30 3.53
CA GLN A 277 -16.98 -4.87 3.88
C GLN A 277 -16.52 -5.65 5.11
N ALA A 278 -15.46 -6.44 4.98
CA ALA A 278 -14.91 -7.25 6.05
C ALA A 278 -13.57 -6.68 6.54
N PHE A 279 -13.51 -6.28 7.80
CA PHE A 279 -12.28 -5.82 8.45
C PHE A 279 -11.61 -7.00 9.13
N VAL A 280 -10.46 -7.43 8.59
CA VAL A 280 -9.81 -8.69 8.96
C VAL A 280 -8.44 -8.49 9.61
N PRO A 281 -8.04 -9.40 10.53
CA PRO A 281 -6.77 -9.31 11.24
C PRO A 281 -5.58 -9.69 10.36
N GLU A 282 -4.40 -9.13 10.68
CA GLU A 282 -3.11 -9.48 10.06
C GLU A 282 -3.10 -9.36 8.52
N TYR A 283 -3.95 -8.51 7.96
CA TYR A 283 -4.06 -8.33 6.53
C TYR A 283 -2.82 -7.63 5.96
N ASN A 284 -2.23 -8.19 4.90
CA ASN A 284 -1.00 -7.67 4.30
C ASN A 284 -1.18 -6.39 3.48
N LEU A 285 -2.41 -6.15 3.03
CA LEU A 285 -2.80 -5.04 2.17
C LEU A 285 -3.60 -4.01 2.96
N GLY A 286 -3.85 -2.84 2.37
CA GLY A 286 -4.84 -1.90 2.88
C GLY A 286 -6.24 -2.44 2.74
N ALA A 287 -6.58 -2.91 1.54
CA ALA A 287 -7.85 -3.55 1.21
C ALA A 287 -7.72 -4.40 -0.07
N MET A 288 -8.84 -5.01 -0.50
CA MET A 288 -8.97 -5.80 -1.73
C MET A 288 -10.38 -5.70 -2.27
N GLU A 289 -10.49 -5.46 -3.55
CA GLU A 289 -11.69 -5.14 -4.30
C GLU A 289 -12.64 -6.32 -4.58
N ASN A 290 -12.63 -7.41 -3.83
CA ASN A 290 -13.50 -8.55 -4.08
C ASN A 290 -14.97 -8.14 -4.24
N PRO A 291 -15.59 -8.22 -5.44
CA PRO A 291 -16.93 -7.68 -5.64
C PRO A 291 -17.96 -8.39 -4.76
N GLY A 292 -18.79 -7.60 -4.11
CA GLY A 292 -19.78 -8.07 -3.16
C GLY A 292 -19.27 -8.36 -1.74
N LEU A 293 -17.96 -8.53 -1.51
CA LEU A 293 -17.35 -8.72 -0.19
C LEU A 293 -15.92 -8.16 -0.19
N VAL A 294 -15.80 -6.85 -0.10
CA VAL A 294 -14.52 -6.12 -0.05
C VAL A 294 -13.84 -6.40 1.29
N THR A 295 -12.55 -6.72 1.23
CA THR A 295 -11.76 -7.03 2.42
C THR A 295 -10.87 -5.85 2.79
N PHE A 296 -10.85 -5.46 4.07
CA PHE A 296 -10.05 -4.35 4.61
C PHE A 296 -9.17 -4.83 5.76
N THR A 297 -8.02 -4.20 5.95
CA THR A 297 -7.26 -4.37 7.20
C THR A 297 -8.06 -3.81 8.38
N GLU A 298 -8.10 -4.56 9.49
CA GLU A 298 -8.73 -4.07 10.73
C GLU A 298 -8.04 -2.85 11.35
N GLN A 299 -6.88 -2.42 10.82
CA GLN A 299 -6.22 -1.17 11.23
C GLN A 299 -7.08 0.08 10.94
N TYR A 300 -8.10 -0.03 10.08
CA TYR A 300 -9.11 0.99 9.84
C TYR A 300 -10.22 1.05 10.91
N LEU A 301 -10.25 0.12 11.85
CA LEU A 301 -11.06 0.17 13.06
C LEU A 301 -10.23 0.77 14.18
N PHE A 302 -10.62 1.95 14.64
CA PHE A 302 -9.81 2.75 15.55
C PHE A 302 -10.20 2.47 17.01
N GLU A 303 -9.38 1.70 17.73
CA GLU A 303 -9.57 1.41 19.17
C GLU A 303 -9.13 2.57 20.07
N SER A 304 -8.34 3.50 19.54
CA SER A 304 -7.84 4.70 20.21
C SER A 304 -8.27 5.94 19.44
N GLN A 305 -8.04 7.13 20.00
CA GLN A 305 -8.37 8.39 19.33
C GLN A 305 -7.74 8.48 17.94
N ALA A 306 -8.58 8.47 16.91
CA ALA A 306 -8.19 8.65 15.51
C ALA A 306 -8.18 10.12 15.12
N THR A 307 -7.31 10.46 14.17
CA THR A 307 -7.24 11.80 13.56
C THR A 307 -8.12 11.88 12.31
N GLN A 308 -8.53 13.09 11.93
CA GLN A 308 -9.24 13.33 10.66
C GLN A 308 -8.46 12.81 9.46
N ALA A 309 -7.13 12.88 9.48
CA ALA A 309 -6.29 12.29 8.43
C ALA A 309 -6.39 10.74 8.37
N GLN A 310 -6.68 10.06 9.49
CA GLN A 310 -6.93 8.62 9.50
C GLN A 310 -8.33 8.30 8.97
N PHE A 311 -9.34 9.10 9.33
CA PHE A 311 -10.69 8.98 8.74
C PHE A 311 -10.70 9.27 7.24
N GLU A 312 -10.00 10.31 6.78
CA GLU A 312 -9.80 10.61 5.36
C GLU A 312 -9.10 9.45 4.63
N GLY A 313 -8.03 8.88 5.23
CA GLY A 313 -7.33 7.73 4.68
C GLY A 313 -8.22 6.50 4.56
N ARG A 314 -9.07 6.21 5.57
CA ARG A 314 -10.08 5.14 5.53
C ARG A 314 -11.11 5.39 4.43
N ALA A 315 -11.64 6.61 4.33
CA ALA A 315 -12.58 6.98 3.28
C ALA A 315 -11.95 6.85 1.88
N ASN A 316 -10.68 7.25 1.72
CA ASN A 316 -9.96 7.10 0.47
C ASN A 316 -9.82 5.62 0.06
N THR A 317 -9.48 4.73 1.00
CA THR A 317 -9.40 3.30 0.71
C THR A 317 -10.79 2.73 0.34
N ILE A 318 -11.86 3.08 1.05
CA ILE A 318 -13.23 2.65 0.70
C ILE A 318 -13.59 3.07 -0.73
N MET A 319 -13.28 4.32 -1.11
CA MET A 319 -13.57 4.83 -2.46
C MET A 319 -12.66 4.22 -3.54
N HIS A 320 -11.42 3.88 -3.19
CA HIS A 320 -10.48 3.15 -4.05
C HIS A 320 -11.04 1.77 -4.40
N GLU A 321 -11.38 0.97 -3.37
CA GLU A 321 -11.95 -0.37 -3.57
C GLU A 321 -13.30 -0.31 -4.30
N MET A 322 -14.09 0.73 -4.07
CA MET A 322 -15.34 0.91 -4.78
C MET A 322 -15.13 1.26 -6.26
N ALA A 323 -14.12 2.06 -6.60
CA ALA A 323 -13.80 2.39 -7.99
C ALA A 323 -13.42 1.15 -8.82
N HIS A 324 -12.77 0.17 -8.16
CA HIS A 324 -12.46 -1.11 -8.77
C HIS A 324 -13.67 -1.90 -9.26
N MET A 325 -14.85 -1.70 -8.68
CA MET A 325 -16.08 -2.36 -9.14
C MET A 325 -16.35 -2.11 -10.64
N TRP A 326 -15.78 -1.03 -11.21
CA TRP A 326 -15.78 -0.70 -12.63
C TRP A 326 -14.41 -0.92 -13.27
N PHE A 327 -13.35 -0.31 -12.70
CA PHE A 327 -11.97 -0.44 -13.18
C PHE A 327 -11.25 -1.60 -12.46
N GLY A 328 -11.27 -2.79 -13.03
CA GLY A 328 -10.67 -4.01 -12.47
C GLY A 328 -11.65 -5.18 -12.44
N ASP A 329 -12.87 -4.98 -11.94
CA ASP A 329 -13.85 -6.05 -11.80
C ASP A 329 -14.77 -6.16 -13.03
N LEU A 330 -15.46 -5.07 -13.38
CA LEU A 330 -16.33 -5.06 -14.57
C LEU A 330 -15.50 -5.18 -15.84
N VAL A 331 -14.43 -4.38 -15.97
CA VAL A 331 -13.44 -4.46 -17.03
C VAL A 331 -12.09 -4.77 -16.41
N THR A 332 -11.54 -5.94 -16.68
CA THR A 332 -10.27 -6.43 -16.11
C THR A 332 -9.16 -6.37 -17.16
N MET A 333 -7.93 -6.13 -16.76
CA MET A 333 -6.78 -6.25 -17.67
C MET A 333 -6.66 -7.66 -18.24
N THR A 334 -6.13 -7.78 -19.46
CA THR A 334 -5.83 -9.07 -20.09
C THR A 334 -4.68 -9.77 -19.37
N TRP A 335 -3.64 -9.03 -19.04
CA TRP A 335 -2.48 -9.47 -18.28
C TRP A 335 -1.95 -8.36 -17.39
N TRP A 336 -1.05 -8.67 -16.50
CA TRP A 336 -0.50 -7.79 -15.46
C TRP A 336 0.33 -6.61 -15.99
N ASP A 337 0.69 -6.57 -17.28
CA ASP A 337 1.30 -5.39 -17.93
C ASP A 337 0.40 -4.16 -17.77
N ASP A 338 -0.91 -4.37 -17.79
CA ASP A 338 -1.96 -3.37 -17.68
C ASP A 338 -2.57 -3.26 -16.27
N LEU A 339 -1.86 -3.69 -15.22
CA LEU A 339 -2.26 -3.52 -13.81
C LEU A 339 -2.66 -2.08 -13.47
N TRP A 340 -2.01 -1.10 -14.10
CA TRP A 340 -2.30 0.32 -13.95
C TRP A 340 -3.72 0.72 -14.37
N LEU A 341 -4.35 0.01 -15.34
CA LEU A 341 -5.74 0.25 -15.77
C LEU A 341 -6.76 0.06 -14.65
N LYS A 342 -6.40 -0.67 -13.59
CA LYS A 342 -7.22 -0.75 -12.40
C LYS A 342 -6.62 0.09 -11.25
N GLU A 343 -5.38 -0.08 -10.88
CA GLU A 343 -4.79 0.52 -9.68
C GLU A 343 -4.61 2.05 -9.78
N SER A 344 -4.07 2.53 -10.91
CA SER A 344 -3.92 3.98 -11.10
C SER A 344 -5.28 4.67 -11.19
N PHE A 345 -6.25 4.04 -11.85
CA PHE A 345 -7.62 4.55 -11.94
C PHE A 345 -8.31 4.56 -10.59
N ALA A 346 -8.22 3.49 -9.81
CA ALA A 346 -8.83 3.41 -8.49
C ALA A 346 -8.22 4.44 -7.52
N ASP A 347 -6.92 4.64 -7.54
CA ASP A 347 -6.24 5.65 -6.69
C ASP A 347 -6.62 7.09 -7.09
N TYR A 348 -6.75 7.37 -8.39
CA TYR A 348 -7.23 8.66 -8.89
C TYR A 348 -8.71 8.89 -8.58
N MET A 349 -9.57 7.93 -8.92
CA MET A 349 -11.04 8.04 -8.75
C MET A 349 -11.43 8.02 -7.27
N GLY A 350 -10.75 7.23 -6.45
CA GLY A 350 -10.93 7.22 -4.99
C GLY A 350 -10.62 8.58 -4.37
N THR A 351 -9.49 9.18 -4.74
CA THR A 351 -9.15 10.55 -4.28
C THR A 351 -10.15 11.59 -4.77
N LEU A 352 -10.60 11.50 -6.02
CA LEU A 352 -11.61 12.38 -6.60
C LEU A 352 -12.95 12.25 -5.87
N ALA A 353 -13.40 11.01 -5.60
CA ALA A 353 -14.64 10.73 -4.88
C ALA A 353 -14.61 11.27 -3.45
N VAL A 354 -13.50 11.08 -2.74
CA VAL A 354 -13.32 11.65 -1.38
C VAL A 354 -13.42 13.18 -1.42
N ALA A 355 -12.77 13.83 -2.39
CA ALA A 355 -12.79 15.30 -2.52
C ALA A 355 -14.16 15.85 -2.86
N GLU A 356 -14.94 15.17 -3.68
CA GLU A 356 -16.20 15.69 -4.25
C GLU A 356 -17.46 15.17 -3.55
N ALA A 357 -17.39 13.97 -2.93
CA ALA A 357 -18.57 13.32 -2.34
C ALA A 357 -18.53 13.21 -0.80
N THR A 358 -17.46 13.64 -0.14
CA THR A 358 -17.34 13.58 1.33
C THR A 358 -16.99 14.94 1.94
N GLU A 359 -16.94 15.00 3.28
CA GLU A 359 -16.48 16.19 4.00
C GLU A 359 -14.97 16.45 3.85
N HIS A 360 -14.20 15.48 3.37
CA HIS A 360 -12.75 15.56 3.22
C HIS A 360 -12.34 16.23 1.90
N THR A 361 -12.82 17.45 1.65
CA THR A 361 -12.58 18.20 0.40
C THR A 361 -11.10 18.51 0.12
N GLY A 362 -10.23 18.34 1.13
CA GLY A 362 -8.78 18.52 1.04
C GLY A 362 -7.99 17.31 0.57
N SER A 363 -8.63 16.22 0.10
CA SER A 363 -7.94 14.94 -0.19
C SER A 363 -6.83 15.06 -1.23
N TRP A 364 -6.92 15.98 -2.20
CA TRP A 364 -5.82 16.27 -3.14
C TRP A 364 -4.57 16.83 -2.45
N THR A 365 -4.73 17.56 -1.35
CA THR A 365 -3.60 18.03 -0.52
C THR A 365 -2.90 16.86 0.18
N THR A 366 -3.68 15.92 0.71
CA THR A 366 -3.15 14.68 1.30
C THR A 366 -2.49 13.80 0.24
N PHE A 367 -3.10 13.68 -0.95
CA PHE A 367 -2.51 12.98 -2.09
C PHE A 367 -1.14 13.56 -2.46
N ALA A 368 -1.04 14.89 -2.64
CA ALA A 368 0.20 15.57 -2.98
C ALA A 368 1.29 15.38 -1.91
N SER A 369 0.91 15.38 -0.62
CA SER A 369 1.88 15.26 0.49
C SER A 369 2.31 13.83 0.78
N ARG A 370 1.43 12.82 0.65
CA ARG A 370 1.67 11.43 1.06
C ARG A 370 1.83 10.48 -0.13
N ARG A 371 0.82 10.41 -1.01
CA ARG A 371 0.82 9.45 -2.13
C ARG A 371 1.95 9.77 -3.12
N LYS A 372 2.06 11.02 -3.55
CA LYS A 372 3.16 11.42 -4.45
C LYS A 372 4.54 11.28 -3.80
N ALA A 373 4.66 11.50 -2.48
CA ALA A 373 5.92 11.28 -1.78
C ALA A 373 6.38 9.81 -1.87
N TRP A 374 5.46 8.86 -1.74
CA TRP A 374 5.75 7.45 -1.96
C TRP A 374 6.19 7.16 -3.40
N ALA A 375 5.45 7.68 -4.39
CA ALA A 375 5.83 7.54 -5.80
C ALA A 375 7.22 8.12 -6.09
N TYR A 376 7.54 9.31 -5.56
CA TYR A 376 8.84 9.95 -5.77
C TYR A 376 10.01 9.15 -5.18
N VAL A 377 9.79 8.43 -4.08
CA VAL A 377 10.81 7.54 -3.52
C VAL A 377 11.07 6.38 -4.47
N GLN A 378 10.03 5.67 -4.88
CA GLN A 378 10.16 4.46 -5.70
C GLN A 378 10.62 4.75 -7.13
N ASP A 379 10.12 5.81 -7.74
CA ASP A 379 10.48 6.19 -9.11
C ASP A 379 11.90 6.78 -9.24
N GLN A 380 12.61 6.95 -8.12
CA GLN A 380 14.02 7.33 -8.07
C GLN A 380 14.96 6.16 -7.77
N TYR A 381 14.45 4.97 -7.46
CA TYR A 381 15.29 3.78 -7.26
C TYR A 381 15.87 3.26 -8.58
N PRO A 382 17.01 2.56 -8.54
CA PRO A 382 17.52 1.84 -9.70
C PRO A 382 16.56 0.77 -10.24
N THR A 383 15.58 0.35 -9.44
CA THR A 383 14.54 -0.63 -9.75
C THR A 383 13.28 0.00 -10.34
N THR A 384 13.30 1.31 -10.64
CA THR A 384 12.14 1.99 -11.24
C THR A 384 11.76 1.39 -12.58
N HIS A 385 10.48 1.48 -12.90
CA HIS A 385 9.90 0.95 -14.13
C HIS A 385 8.84 1.92 -14.70
N PRO A 386 8.44 1.77 -15.96
CA PRO A 386 7.30 2.50 -16.52
C PRO A 386 5.99 2.13 -15.80
N ILE A 387 4.96 2.99 -15.90
CA ILE A 387 3.60 2.69 -15.40
C ILE A 387 3.05 1.47 -16.15
N PHE A 388 3.14 1.47 -17.50
CA PHE A 388 2.91 0.29 -18.33
C PHE A 388 4.21 -0.52 -18.38
N ALA A 389 4.27 -1.57 -17.57
CA ALA A 389 5.47 -2.37 -17.37
C ALA A 389 5.47 -3.66 -18.20
N ASP A 390 6.65 -4.20 -18.50
CA ASP A 390 6.80 -5.51 -19.18
C ASP A 390 6.78 -6.63 -18.13
N ILE A 391 5.61 -7.21 -17.88
CA ILE A 391 5.39 -8.26 -16.88
C ILE A 391 5.47 -9.64 -17.49
N THR A 392 6.62 -10.28 -17.37
CA THR A 392 6.90 -11.56 -18.01
C THR A 392 6.25 -12.76 -17.32
N ASP A 393 5.93 -12.64 -16.03
CA ASP A 393 5.45 -13.73 -15.19
C ASP A 393 4.79 -13.22 -13.88
N LEU A 394 4.17 -14.10 -13.10
CA LEU A 394 3.49 -13.74 -11.85
C LEU A 394 4.44 -13.23 -10.74
N GLU A 395 5.71 -13.65 -10.73
CA GLU A 395 6.68 -13.08 -9.77
C GLU A 395 6.99 -11.62 -10.10
N ALA A 396 7.09 -11.28 -11.38
CA ALA A 396 7.21 -9.89 -11.82
C ALA A 396 5.94 -9.09 -11.50
N ALA A 397 4.75 -9.67 -11.67
CA ALA A 397 3.49 -9.04 -11.33
C ALA A 397 3.45 -8.63 -9.84
N ARG A 398 3.81 -9.52 -8.92
CA ARG A 398 3.85 -9.24 -7.47
C ARG A 398 4.74 -8.05 -7.10
N GLN A 399 5.76 -7.75 -7.89
CA GLN A 399 6.70 -6.66 -7.65
C GLN A 399 6.20 -5.31 -8.15
N ASN A 400 5.13 -5.28 -8.96
CA ASN A 400 4.57 -4.07 -9.55
C ASN A 400 3.44 -3.42 -8.74
N PHE A 401 3.05 -4.01 -7.61
CA PHE A 401 2.15 -3.38 -6.65
C PHE A 401 2.91 -2.35 -5.81
N ASP A 402 3.26 -1.24 -6.42
CA ASP A 402 4.14 -0.24 -5.83
C ASP A 402 3.68 1.21 -6.13
N GLY A 403 4.39 2.20 -5.57
CA GLY A 403 4.04 3.61 -5.72
C GLY A 403 4.07 4.12 -7.17
N ILE A 404 4.68 3.38 -8.10
CA ILE A 404 4.67 3.72 -9.52
C ILE A 404 3.30 3.38 -10.11
N THR A 405 2.86 2.13 -9.97
CA THR A 405 1.56 1.68 -10.46
C THR A 405 0.39 2.43 -9.82
N TYR A 406 0.46 2.69 -8.51
CA TYR A 406 -0.60 3.39 -7.77
C TYR A 406 -0.49 4.92 -7.90
N ALA A 407 0.44 5.53 -7.19
CA ALA A 407 0.46 6.97 -6.93
C ALA A 407 1.06 7.80 -8.08
N LYS A 408 2.13 7.32 -8.77
CA LYS A 408 2.59 7.96 -10.01
C LYS A 408 1.50 7.83 -11.08
N GLY A 409 0.93 6.64 -11.26
CA GLY A 409 -0.15 6.42 -12.21
C GLY A 409 -1.34 7.34 -11.98
N ALA A 410 -1.86 7.42 -10.75
CA ALA A 410 -2.95 8.34 -10.40
C ALA A 410 -2.58 9.81 -10.64
N SER A 411 -1.35 10.22 -10.34
CA SER A 411 -0.88 11.58 -10.61
C SER A 411 -0.79 11.87 -12.11
N VAL A 412 -0.41 10.86 -12.91
CA VAL A 412 -0.39 10.96 -14.37
C VAL A 412 -1.80 10.98 -14.95
N LEU A 413 -2.77 10.25 -14.37
CA LEU A 413 -4.18 10.36 -14.74
C LEU A 413 -4.77 11.73 -14.40
N LYS A 414 -4.37 12.35 -13.26
CA LYS A 414 -4.74 13.74 -12.94
C LYS A 414 -4.21 14.72 -14.00
N GLN A 415 -2.96 14.53 -14.42
CA GLN A 415 -2.35 15.31 -15.50
C GLN A 415 -3.06 15.05 -16.84
N LEU A 416 -3.45 13.79 -17.13
CA LEU A 416 -4.20 13.43 -18.33
C LEU A 416 -5.56 14.12 -18.38
N ALA A 417 -6.30 14.12 -17.26
CA ALA A 417 -7.58 14.81 -17.16
C ALA A 417 -7.44 16.33 -17.36
N ALA A 418 -6.32 16.94 -16.91
CA ALA A 418 -6.01 18.34 -17.21
C ALA A 418 -5.62 18.55 -18.67
N TYR A 419 -4.95 17.58 -19.29
CA TYR A 419 -4.45 17.66 -20.67
C TYR A 419 -5.57 17.54 -21.73
N VAL A 420 -6.49 16.56 -21.55
CA VAL A 420 -7.61 16.33 -22.51
C VAL A 420 -8.88 17.07 -22.13
N GLY A 421 -8.97 17.60 -20.91
CA GLY A 421 -10.18 18.13 -20.30
C GLY A 421 -11.00 17.05 -19.59
N ARG A 422 -11.56 17.42 -18.40
CA ARG A 422 -12.30 16.48 -17.53
C ARG A 422 -13.48 15.81 -18.24
N ASP A 423 -14.25 16.55 -19.04
CA ASP A 423 -15.45 16.02 -19.71
C ASP A 423 -15.07 14.92 -20.75
N ALA A 424 -13.99 15.13 -21.49
CA ALA A 424 -13.46 14.14 -22.42
C ALA A 424 -12.96 12.89 -21.69
N PHE A 425 -12.25 13.07 -20.57
CA PHE A 425 -11.76 11.96 -19.76
C PHE A 425 -12.88 11.10 -19.18
N ILE A 426 -13.93 11.72 -18.62
CA ILE A 426 -15.10 10.99 -18.10
C ILE A 426 -15.91 10.34 -19.21
N SER A 427 -16.08 11.01 -20.36
CA SER A 427 -16.75 10.43 -21.52
C SER A 427 -16.03 9.19 -22.06
N ALA A 428 -14.69 9.23 -22.12
CA ALA A 428 -13.87 8.09 -22.48
C ALA A 428 -14.04 6.92 -21.50
N SER A 429 -14.06 7.20 -20.18
CA SER A 429 -14.28 6.18 -19.16
C SER A 429 -15.65 5.49 -19.31
N ARG A 430 -16.69 6.24 -19.60
CA ARG A 430 -18.04 5.68 -19.87
C ARG A 430 -18.07 4.79 -21.10
N GLU A 431 -17.43 5.23 -22.19
CA GLU A 431 -17.36 4.44 -23.43
C GLU A 431 -16.49 3.19 -23.26
N TYR A 432 -15.41 3.27 -22.45
CA TYR A 432 -14.59 2.12 -22.09
C TYR A 432 -15.42 1.04 -21.39
N PHE A 433 -16.25 1.39 -20.40
CA PHE A 433 -17.15 0.43 -19.77
C PHE A 433 -18.20 -0.10 -20.74
N ALA A 434 -18.78 0.75 -21.58
CA ALA A 434 -19.79 0.31 -22.54
C ALA A 434 -19.27 -0.74 -23.53
N ARG A 435 -17.98 -0.62 -23.94
CA ARG A 435 -17.37 -1.54 -24.90
C ARG A 435 -16.86 -2.84 -24.28
N HIS A 436 -16.34 -2.76 -23.05
CA HIS A 436 -15.56 -3.86 -22.48
C HIS A 436 -16.19 -4.49 -21.22
N ALA A 437 -17.41 -4.07 -20.82
CA ALA A 437 -18.10 -4.63 -19.66
C ALA A 437 -18.12 -6.16 -19.66
N TRP A 438 -17.79 -6.78 -18.53
CA TRP A 438 -17.68 -8.21 -18.28
C TRP A 438 -16.54 -8.92 -19.03
N GLY A 439 -15.73 -8.16 -19.71
CA GLY A 439 -14.59 -8.64 -20.50
C GLY A 439 -13.26 -8.14 -19.96
N ASN A 440 -12.25 -8.19 -20.82
CA ASN A 440 -10.89 -7.75 -20.56
C ASN A 440 -10.51 -6.64 -21.54
N ALA A 441 -9.54 -5.82 -21.17
CA ALA A 441 -9.03 -4.73 -22.00
C ALA A 441 -7.53 -4.50 -21.76
N GLU A 442 -6.91 -3.81 -22.73
CA GLU A 442 -5.51 -3.44 -22.73
C GLU A 442 -5.35 -1.92 -22.87
N LEU A 443 -4.12 -1.39 -22.70
CA LEU A 443 -3.79 0.03 -22.88
C LEU A 443 -4.35 0.59 -24.21
N ALA A 444 -4.23 -0.16 -25.30
CA ALA A 444 -4.68 0.28 -26.62
C ALA A 444 -6.19 0.56 -26.67
N ASP A 445 -6.99 -0.22 -25.96
CA ASP A 445 -8.45 -0.06 -25.88
C ASP A 445 -8.83 1.25 -25.19
N PHE A 446 -8.17 1.56 -24.07
CA PHE A 446 -8.40 2.82 -23.36
C PHE A 446 -7.94 4.04 -24.18
N LEU A 447 -6.76 3.97 -24.83
CA LEU A 447 -6.28 5.05 -25.69
C LEU A 447 -7.19 5.30 -26.88
N ALA A 448 -7.82 4.26 -27.42
CA ALA A 448 -8.77 4.40 -28.54
C ALA A 448 -9.99 5.24 -28.14
N VAL A 449 -10.67 4.90 -27.02
CA VAL A 449 -11.83 5.67 -26.54
C VAL A 449 -11.45 7.08 -26.10
N LEU A 450 -10.25 7.25 -25.54
CA LEU A 450 -9.75 8.55 -25.11
C LEU A 450 -9.47 9.46 -26.32
N GLY A 451 -8.86 8.91 -27.39
CA GLY A 451 -8.62 9.62 -28.64
C GLY A 451 -9.92 10.06 -29.32
N GLU A 452 -10.93 9.18 -29.33
CA GLU A 452 -12.26 9.51 -29.85
C GLU A 452 -12.94 10.63 -29.06
N ALA A 453 -12.88 10.56 -27.72
CA ALA A 453 -13.55 11.55 -26.85
C ALA A 453 -12.85 12.91 -26.84
N SER A 454 -11.52 12.95 -26.91
CA SER A 454 -10.72 14.17 -26.86
C SER A 454 -10.47 14.80 -28.25
N GLY A 455 -10.55 14.00 -29.29
CA GLY A 455 -10.14 14.39 -30.65
C GLY A 455 -8.63 14.56 -30.83
N GLN A 456 -7.82 14.02 -29.91
CA GLN A 456 -6.35 14.10 -29.90
C GLN A 456 -5.72 12.74 -30.19
N ASP A 457 -4.51 12.76 -30.79
CA ASP A 457 -3.67 11.57 -30.87
C ASP A 457 -2.98 11.34 -29.51
N MET A 458 -3.41 10.32 -28.80
CA MET A 458 -2.92 10.01 -27.46
C MET A 458 -1.66 9.14 -27.46
N GLN A 459 -1.21 8.64 -28.60
CA GLN A 459 -0.06 7.74 -28.70
C GLN A 459 1.23 8.38 -28.16
N ALA A 460 1.56 9.59 -28.62
CA ALA A 460 2.77 10.30 -28.18
C ALA A 460 2.74 10.68 -26.70
N TRP A 461 1.55 10.98 -26.18
CA TRP A 461 1.36 11.22 -24.73
C TRP A 461 1.61 9.95 -23.92
N ALA A 462 1.03 8.81 -24.35
CA ALA A 462 1.18 7.51 -23.69
C ALA A 462 2.65 7.03 -23.72
N GLU A 463 3.32 7.16 -24.85
CA GLU A 463 4.76 6.85 -24.97
C GLU A 463 5.61 7.67 -23.99
N ALA A 464 5.30 8.96 -23.80
CA ALA A 464 6.06 9.84 -22.92
C ALA A 464 5.78 9.58 -21.43
N TRP A 465 4.53 9.28 -21.04
CA TRP A 465 4.11 9.18 -19.65
C TRP A 465 3.98 7.77 -19.12
N LEU A 466 3.39 6.86 -19.91
CA LEU A 466 3.08 5.49 -19.48
C LEU A 466 4.23 4.51 -19.74
N GLN A 467 5.02 4.74 -20.79
CA GLN A 467 6.05 3.81 -21.25
C GLN A 467 7.48 4.26 -20.91
N THR A 468 7.62 5.24 -20.02
CA THR A 468 8.93 5.72 -19.53
C THR A 468 8.98 5.77 -18.02
N SER A 469 10.16 5.51 -17.46
CA SER A 469 10.42 5.56 -16.03
C SER A 469 11.05 6.88 -15.58
N GLY A 470 11.19 7.08 -14.27
CA GLY A 470 11.85 8.22 -13.65
C GLY A 470 10.98 9.47 -13.50
N VAL A 471 11.37 10.30 -12.54
CA VAL A 471 10.66 11.53 -12.16
C VAL A 471 11.23 12.72 -12.93
N PRO A 472 10.42 13.48 -13.70
CA PRO A 472 10.87 14.74 -14.26
C PRO A 472 11.10 15.79 -13.18
N GLU A 473 11.99 16.73 -13.41
CA GLU A 473 12.27 17.84 -12.53
C GLU A 473 11.92 19.16 -13.21
N LEU A 474 11.19 20.03 -12.52
CA LEU A 474 10.74 21.33 -13.01
C LEU A 474 11.23 22.45 -12.11
N TRP A 475 11.69 23.54 -12.72
CA TRP A 475 12.04 24.76 -12.00
C TRP A 475 11.78 25.99 -12.84
N LEU A 476 11.84 27.16 -12.20
CA LEU A 476 11.68 28.46 -12.85
C LEU A 476 13.02 29.16 -12.93
N GLU A 477 13.29 29.78 -14.09
CA GLU A 477 14.48 30.53 -14.37
C GLU A 477 14.12 31.90 -14.93
N ALA A 478 14.70 32.99 -14.39
CA ALA A 478 14.58 34.32 -14.97
C ALA A 478 15.58 34.50 -16.12
N GLN A 479 15.10 34.89 -17.29
CA GLN A 479 15.95 35.00 -18.46
C GLN A 479 16.51 36.40 -18.65
N GLY A 480 17.85 36.51 -18.56
CA GLY A 480 18.62 37.67 -19.01
C GLY A 480 18.08 39.02 -18.56
N ASP A 481 18.32 40.05 -19.38
CA ASP A 481 17.92 41.44 -19.12
C ASP A 481 16.42 41.72 -19.33
N THR A 482 15.68 40.82 -19.97
CA THR A 482 14.23 40.94 -20.22
C THR A 482 13.41 40.61 -18.98
N GLY A 483 13.93 39.80 -18.07
CA GLY A 483 13.20 39.34 -16.88
C GLY A 483 12.05 38.35 -17.19
N ASP A 484 12.00 37.81 -18.40
CA ASP A 484 11.04 36.78 -18.77
C ASP A 484 11.23 35.55 -17.90
N LEU A 485 10.14 34.97 -17.39
CA LEU A 485 10.15 33.75 -16.59
C LEU A 485 10.01 32.56 -17.51
N VAL A 486 10.79 31.52 -17.26
CA VAL A 486 10.84 30.30 -18.07
C VAL A 486 10.69 29.10 -17.18
N VAL A 487 9.78 28.17 -17.52
CA VAL A 487 9.76 26.80 -16.98
C VAL A 487 10.87 26.02 -17.64
N ARG A 488 11.74 25.45 -16.83
CA ARG A 488 12.77 24.49 -17.25
C ARG A 488 12.34 23.09 -16.88
N GLN A 489 12.65 22.15 -17.76
CA GLN A 489 12.41 20.72 -17.52
C GLN A 489 13.70 19.93 -17.73
N GLU A 490 13.97 19.01 -16.80
CA GLU A 490 14.86 17.87 -16.97
C GLU A 490 14.11 16.57 -16.71
N GLY A 491 14.44 15.55 -17.48
CA GLY A 491 13.89 14.22 -17.30
C GLY A 491 14.84 13.16 -17.83
N PHE A 492 14.99 12.09 -17.07
CA PHE A 492 15.81 10.96 -17.44
C PHE A 492 15.01 9.66 -17.21
N ASP A 493 15.08 8.77 -18.16
CA ASP A 493 14.52 7.42 -18.09
C ASP A 493 15.67 6.47 -17.72
N PRO A 494 15.80 6.05 -16.45
CA PRO A 494 16.90 5.17 -16.04
C PRO A 494 16.80 3.78 -16.63
N ALA A 495 15.61 3.28 -16.92
CA ALA A 495 15.43 1.96 -17.55
C ALA A 495 15.95 1.94 -18.99
N ALA A 496 15.71 3.02 -19.76
CA ALA A 496 16.18 3.15 -21.14
C ALA A 496 17.52 3.87 -21.29
N GLY A 497 18.04 4.50 -20.21
CA GLY A 497 19.30 5.25 -20.22
C GLY A 497 19.29 6.50 -21.11
N ARG A 498 18.13 7.17 -21.24
CA ARG A 498 17.95 8.30 -22.15
C ARG A 498 17.22 9.48 -21.51
N THR A 499 17.46 10.68 -22.03
CA THR A 499 16.67 11.87 -21.68
C THR A 499 15.26 11.75 -22.22
N VAL A 500 14.26 12.07 -21.40
CA VAL A 500 12.85 12.13 -21.76
C VAL A 500 12.25 13.42 -21.24
N LEU A 501 11.74 14.27 -22.14
CA LEU A 501 11.02 15.47 -21.80
C LEU A 501 9.53 15.24 -22.07
N ARG A 502 8.73 15.35 -21.02
CA ARG A 502 7.29 15.00 -21.04
C ARG A 502 6.43 16.23 -21.31
N PRO A 503 5.26 16.10 -21.96
CA PRO A 503 4.31 17.19 -22.05
C PRO A 503 3.61 17.42 -20.69
N HIS A 504 3.47 18.71 -20.28
CA HIS A 504 2.77 19.07 -19.06
C HIS A 504 1.74 20.17 -19.31
N VAL A 505 0.61 20.06 -18.63
CA VAL A 505 -0.29 21.19 -18.36
C VAL A 505 -0.15 21.53 -16.88
N LEU A 506 0.27 22.74 -16.57
CA LEU A 506 0.55 23.15 -15.21
C LEU A 506 0.24 24.64 -14.98
N LYS A 507 0.25 25.06 -13.72
CA LYS A 507 0.16 26.47 -13.35
C LYS A 507 1.46 26.95 -12.69
N VAL A 508 1.78 28.21 -12.91
CA VAL A 508 2.85 28.92 -12.19
C VAL A 508 2.20 29.97 -11.31
N GLY A 509 2.38 29.81 -9.99
CA GLY A 509 1.84 30.74 -8.99
C GLY A 509 2.90 31.73 -8.50
N ARG A 510 2.50 32.96 -8.27
CA ARG A 510 3.28 33.99 -7.57
C ARG A 510 2.62 34.26 -6.22
N TYR A 511 3.41 34.24 -5.16
CA TYR A 511 3.01 34.45 -3.78
C TYR A 511 3.84 35.54 -3.16
N GLU A 512 3.20 36.41 -2.37
CA GLU A 512 3.85 37.48 -1.62
C GLU A 512 3.40 37.47 -0.17
N PRO A 513 4.25 37.92 0.80
CA PRO A 513 3.83 38.01 2.18
C PRO A 513 2.68 39.02 2.35
N ASP A 514 1.60 38.60 2.99
CA ASP A 514 0.52 39.49 3.44
C ASP A 514 0.93 40.33 4.67
N ALA A 515 -0.01 41.07 5.25
CA ALA A 515 0.23 41.88 6.44
C ALA A 515 0.60 41.07 7.69
N GLN A 516 0.31 39.77 7.71
CA GLN A 516 0.65 38.82 8.78
C GLN A 516 1.96 38.06 8.47
N GLY A 517 2.57 38.30 7.32
CA GLY A 517 3.78 37.64 6.88
C GLY A 517 3.51 36.22 6.32
N VAL A 518 2.27 35.91 5.88
CA VAL A 518 1.90 34.66 5.24
C VAL A 518 1.97 34.81 3.73
N LEU A 519 2.61 33.89 3.02
CA LEU A 519 2.69 33.88 1.56
C LEU A 519 1.32 33.57 0.96
N ALA A 520 0.66 34.61 0.42
CA ALA A 520 -0.63 34.54 -0.25
C ALA A 520 -0.45 34.62 -1.76
N ARG A 521 -1.26 33.85 -2.53
CA ARG A 521 -1.23 33.88 -4.00
C ARG A 521 -1.72 35.24 -4.51
N VAL A 522 -0.89 35.97 -5.26
CA VAL A 522 -1.24 37.25 -5.86
C VAL A 522 -1.52 37.16 -7.35
N SER A 523 -0.95 36.18 -8.03
CA SER A 523 -1.24 35.90 -9.46
C SER A 523 -0.89 34.46 -9.80
N SER A 524 -1.43 33.98 -10.93
CA SER A 524 -1.16 32.65 -11.48
C SER A 524 -1.26 32.71 -13.01
N ALA A 525 -0.50 31.86 -13.69
CA ALA A 525 -0.56 31.67 -15.15
C ALA A 525 -0.59 30.17 -15.48
N GLU A 526 -1.43 29.78 -16.42
CA GLU A 526 -1.42 28.44 -16.99
C GLU A 526 -0.33 28.31 -18.05
N VAL A 527 0.36 27.18 -18.07
CA VAL A 527 1.50 26.92 -18.97
C VAL A 527 1.38 25.51 -19.53
N GLU A 528 1.40 25.43 -20.86
CA GLU A 528 1.56 24.17 -21.57
C GLU A 528 3.04 23.98 -21.89
N VAL A 529 3.67 23.00 -21.28
CA VAL A 529 5.05 22.62 -21.54
C VAL A 529 5.02 21.50 -22.60
N PRO A 530 5.60 21.72 -23.79
CA PRO A 530 5.62 20.67 -24.81
C PRO A 530 6.56 19.53 -24.41
N GLY A 531 6.30 18.32 -24.92
CA GLY A 531 7.22 17.19 -24.82
C GLY A 531 8.32 17.22 -25.90
N GLY A 532 9.22 16.24 -25.82
CA GLY A 532 10.27 16.05 -26.84
C GLY A 532 11.34 17.14 -26.85
N SER A 533 12.00 17.32 -27.96
CA SER A 533 13.20 18.16 -28.09
C SER A 533 13.02 19.65 -27.79
N THR A 534 11.79 20.15 -27.70
CA THR A 534 11.45 21.55 -27.40
C THR A 534 10.95 21.76 -25.98
N GLY A 535 10.78 20.69 -25.19
CA GLY A 535 10.19 20.71 -23.86
C GLY A 535 11.14 21.13 -22.75
N ASP A 536 12.42 21.36 -23.03
CA ASP A 536 13.41 21.74 -22.01
C ASP A 536 13.24 23.17 -21.53
N ARG A 537 12.48 24.00 -22.28
CA ARG A 537 12.32 25.44 -21.99
C ARG A 537 11.00 25.99 -22.54
N THR A 538 10.16 26.50 -21.64
CA THR A 538 8.86 27.11 -22.00
C THR A 538 8.69 28.46 -21.34
N VAL A 539 8.37 29.49 -22.10
CA VAL A 539 8.15 30.85 -21.58
C VAL A 539 6.82 30.89 -20.83
N VAL A 540 6.83 31.51 -19.64
CA VAL A 540 5.62 31.75 -18.85
C VAL A 540 5.03 33.07 -19.34
N GLU A 541 3.96 33.00 -20.11
CA GLU A 541 3.22 34.14 -20.56
C GLU A 541 2.22 34.62 -19.50
N ASN A 542 1.94 35.91 -19.48
CA ASN A 542 0.84 36.49 -18.68
C ASN A 542 0.89 36.27 -17.17
N LEU A 543 2.08 36.13 -16.53
CA LEU A 543 2.21 36.17 -15.08
C LEU A 543 2.38 37.60 -14.58
N PRO A 544 1.36 38.27 -14.01
CA PRO A 544 1.47 39.62 -13.49
C PRO A 544 2.54 39.76 -12.41
N GLY A 545 3.32 40.82 -12.51
CA GLY A 545 4.40 41.13 -11.56
C GLY A 545 5.75 40.47 -11.90
N GLY A 546 5.80 39.48 -12.80
CA GLY A 546 7.03 38.84 -13.26
C GLY A 546 8.01 38.47 -12.14
N THR A 547 9.29 38.77 -12.32
CA THR A 547 10.35 38.53 -11.33
C THR A 547 10.63 39.73 -10.42
N ASN A 548 9.90 40.87 -10.56
CA ASN A 548 10.20 42.13 -9.90
C ASN A 548 9.79 42.18 -8.42
N GLY A 549 10.66 42.68 -7.57
CA GLY A 549 10.44 43.23 -6.21
C GLY A 549 10.35 42.23 -5.07
N GLY A 550 10.91 42.56 -3.92
CA GLY A 550 10.64 42.01 -2.56
C GLY A 550 10.69 40.49 -2.34
N THR A 551 10.43 40.05 -1.12
CA THR A 551 10.29 38.63 -0.75
C THR A 551 9.10 38.01 -1.51
N ARG A 552 9.34 36.96 -2.28
CA ARG A 552 8.32 36.24 -3.05
C ARG A 552 8.60 34.75 -3.16
N LEU A 553 7.55 34.00 -3.40
CA LEU A 553 7.62 32.60 -3.87
C LEU A 553 7.11 32.57 -5.32
N LEU A 554 7.89 32.01 -6.23
CA LEU A 554 7.45 31.56 -7.54
C LEU A 554 7.36 30.03 -7.51
N LEU A 555 6.15 29.51 -7.68
CA LEU A 555 5.87 28.09 -7.57
C LEU A 555 5.45 27.52 -8.93
N VAL A 556 6.30 26.68 -9.53
CA VAL A 556 5.92 25.86 -10.68
C VAL A 556 5.07 24.68 -10.19
N ASN A 557 4.13 24.24 -11.02
CA ASN A 557 3.11 23.24 -10.68
C ASN A 557 2.22 23.65 -9.49
N ASP A 558 1.90 24.92 -9.42
CA ASP A 558 0.85 25.45 -8.52
C ASP A 558 -0.48 24.74 -8.83
N GLU A 559 -1.25 24.33 -7.81
CA GLU A 559 -2.40 23.43 -7.88
C GLU A 559 -2.08 21.94 -8.20
N ASP A 560 -0.80 21.58 -8.26
CA ASP A 560 -0.35 20.19 -8.36
C ASP A 560 -0.98 19.40 -9.50
N LEU A 561 -1.03 19.98 -10.71
CA LEU A 561 -1.66 19.37 -11.89
C LEU A 561 -0.81 18.27 -12.56
N THR A 562 0.50 18.24 -12.32
CA THR A 562 1.40 17.29 -12.97
C THR A 562 2.28 16.50 -11.98
N TYR A 563 2.86 15.43 -12.44
CA TYR A 563 3.83 14.62 -11.72
C TYR A 563 5.24 15.10 -12.03
N ALA A 564 5.89 15.77 -11.08
CA ALA A 564 7.26 16.24 -11.20
C ALA A 564 7.84 16.63 -9.83
N LYS A 565 9.14 16.47 -9.65
CA LYS A 565 9.88 17.12 -8.56
C LYS A 565 10.02 18.60 -8.86
N ILE A 566 9.85 19.42 -7.84
CA ILE A 566 9.95 20.87 -7.96
C ILE A 566 11.24 21.34 -7.32
N ARG A 567 12.03 22.11 -8.07
CA ARG A 567 13.19 22.81 -7.54
C ARG A 567 12.87 24.29 -7.37
N LEU A 568 13.05 24.81 -6.17
CA LEU A 568 12.82 26.21 -5.86
C LEU A 568 14.06 27.05 -6.23
N ASP A 569 13.83 28.22 -6.80
CA ASP A 569 14.89 29.22 -6.94
C ASP A 569 15.33 29.76 -5.56
N GLU A 570 16.51 30.39 -5.50
CA GLU A 570 17.11 30.80 -4.22
C GLU A 570 16.25 31.80 -3.44
N GLU A 571 15.52 32.68 -4.13
CA GLU A 571 14.64 33.66 -3.47
C GLU A 571 13.37 33.01 -2.96
N SER A 572 12.75 32.16 -3.75
CA SER A 572 11.60 31.32 -3.35
C SER A 572 11.97 30.43 -2.16
N LEU A 573 13.15 29.79 -2.18
CA LEU A 573 13.63 28.99 -1.04
C LEU A 573 13.77 29.83 0.22
N ARG A 574 14.39 31.01 0.13
CA ARG A 574 14.49 31.93 1.28
C ARG A 574 13.12 32.36 1.81
N ALA A 575 12.16 32.62 0.94
CA ALA A 575 10.81 33.02 1.32
C ALA A 575 10.08 31.91 2.07
N VAL A 576 10.06 30.67 1.56
CA VAL A 576 9.34 29.54 2.19
C VAL A 576 10.01 29.05 3.48
N LEU A 577 11.31 29.27 3.64
CA LEU A 577 12.00 29.00 4.90
C LEU A 577 11.69 30.05 5.98
N ALA A 578 11.21 31.23 5.62
CA ALA A 578 10.90 32.32 6.55
C ALA A 578 9.40 32.49 6.81
N HIS A 579 8.55 32.13 5.87
CA HIS A 579 7.13 32.45 5.85
C HIS A 579 6.28 31.21 5.60
N PRO A 580 5.14 31.03 6.28
CA PRO A 580 4.18 29.97 5.96
C PRO A 580 3.44 30.28 4.65
N VAL A 581 2.96 29.25 3.96
CA VAL A 581 2.17 29.33 2.72
C VAL A 581 0.70 29.19 3.04
N GLN A 582 -0.14 30.07 2.50
CA GLN A 582 -1.58 30.12 2.81
C GLN A 582 -2.37 28.98 2.18
N ASP A 583 -2.19 28.77 0.87
CA ASP A 583 -2.90 27.73 0.11
C ASP A 583 -2.44 26.34 0.51
N SER A 584 -3.40 25.41 0.75
CA SER A 584 -3.13 24.06 1.25
C SER A 584 -2.32 23.23 0.28
N LEU A 585 -2.70 23.26 -1.01
CA LEU A 585 -2.05 22.43 -2.02
C LEU A 585 -0.66 22.97 -2.37
N ALA A 586 -0.52 24.31 -2.49
CA ALA A 586 0.79 24.94 -2.65
C ALA A 586 1.71 24.67 -1.45
N ARG A 587 1.15 24.68 -0.22
CA ARG A 587 1.89 24.32 1.00
C ARG A 587 2.41 22.89 0.93
N ALA A 588 1.57 21.91 0.55
CA ALA A 588 1.96 20.52 0.37
C ALA A 588 3.09 20.40 -0.68
N THR A 589 2.96 21.07 -1.83
CA THR A 589 3.97 21.08 -2.90
C THR A 589 5.30 21.68 -2.43
N VAL A 590 5.26 22.78 -1.68
CA VAL A 590 6.47 23.42 -1.12
C VAL A 590 7.18 22.49 -0.14
N TRP A 591 6.46 21.87 0.82
CA TRP A 591 7.08 20.94 1.76
C TRP A 591 7.63 19.69 1.07
N ALA A 592 6.94 19.17 0.04
CA ALA A 592 7.46 18.08 -0.79
C ALA A 592 8.75 18.48 -1.54
N ALA A 593 8.84 19.71 -2.04
CA ALA A 593 10.06 20.24 -2.67
C ALA A 593 11.22 20.34 -1.66
N LEU A 594 10.98 20.89 -0.45
CA LEU A 594 11.99 20.98 0.61
C LEU A 594 12.49 19.59 1.03
N TRP A 595 11.57 18.63 1.16
CA TRP A 595 11.92 17.25 1.49
C TRP A 595 12.75 16.58 0.39
N SER A 596 12.36 16.73 -0.87
CA SER A 596 13.12 16.21 -2.02
C SER A 596 14.52 16.79 -2.07
N MET A 597 14.67 18.12 -1.88
CA MET A 597 15.98 18.76 -1.81
C MET A 597 16.83 18.22 -0.65
N THR A 598 16.22 17.89 0.49
CA THR A 598 16.94 17.29 1.63
C THR A 598 17.43 15.89 1.32
N ARG A 599 16.56 15.04 0.74
CA ARG A 599 16.93 13.67 0.32
C ARG A 599 18.01 13.66 -0.76
N ASP A 600 18.01 14.61 -1.66
CA ASP A 600 18.97 14.71 -2.75
C ASP A 600 20.31 15.38 -2.31
N GLY A 601 20.44 15.76 -1.03
CA GLY A 601 21.63 16.41 -0.49
C GLY A 601 21.82 17.87 -0.99
N LEU A 602 20.80 18.47 -1.57
CA LEU A 602 20.79 19.85 -2.05
C LEU A 602 20.48 20.86 -0.93
N MET A 603 19.89 20.40 0.16
CA MET A 603 19.60 21.18 1.36
C MET A 603 20.05 20.40 2.61
N PRO A 604 20.83 20.98 3.52
CA PRO A 604 21.22 20.32 4.75
C PRO A 604 20.00 19.91 5.59
N SER A 605 20.00 18.68 6.14
CA SER A 605 18.93 18.16 7.00
C SER A 605 18.60 19.08 8.18
N ARG A 606 19.61 19.72 8.77
CA ARG A 606 19.44 20.72 9.82
C ARG A 606 18.56 21.89 9.37
N GLN A 607 18.76 22.40 8.14
CA GLN A 607 17.96 23.52 7.63
C GLN A 607 16.49 23.14 7.46
N PHE A 608 16.23 21.89 7.00
CA PHE A 608 14.87 21.35 6.93
C PHE A 608 14.24 21.26 8.32
N VAL A 609 14.92 20.65 9.29
CA VAL A 609 14.42 20.50 10.67
C VAL A 609 14.20 21.86 11.34
N ASP A 610 15.09 22.84 11.13
CA ASP A 610 14.92 24.20 11.63
C ASP A 610 13.67 24.89 11.04
N ALA A 611 13.38 24.67 9.74
CA ALA A 611 12.16 25.16 9.09
C ALA A 611 10.91 24.49 9.68
N VAL A 612 10.93 23.17 9.85
CA VAL A 612 9.83 22.42 10.48
C VAL A 612 9.60 22.90 11.91
N ALA A 613 10.64 23.06 12.72
CA ALA A 613 10.53 23.53 14.11
C ALA A 613 9.89 24.93 14.22
N ARG A 614 10.09 25.80 13.22
CA ARG A 614 9.54 27.16 13.22
C ARG A 614 8.13 27.26 12.63
N LEU A 615 7.85 26.50 11.58
CA LEU A 615 6.68 26.71 10.73
C LEU A 615 5.59 25.64 10.87
N SER A 616 5.93 24.44 11.37
CA SER A 616 4.95 23.33 11.38
C SER A 616 3.70 23.63 12.23
N ALA A 617 3.84 24.37 13.33
CA ALA A 617 2.69 24.75 14.14
C ALA A 617 1.64 25.60 13.39
N GLN A 618 2.03 26.21 12.27
CA GLN A 618 1.16 27.02 11.39
C GLN A 618 0.55 26.22 10.24
N ILE A 619 0.83 24.92 10.14
CA ILE A 619 0.21 24.03 9.15
C ILE A 619 -1.16 23.58 9.69
N PRO A 620 -2.28 24.00 9.10
CA PRO A 620 -3.59 23.60 9.57
C PRO A 620 -3.99 22.18 9.14
N ASP A 621 -3.53 21.73 7.97
CA ASP A 621 -3.86 20.43 7.39
C ASP A 621 -3.17 19.32 8.18
N VAL A 622 -3.95 18.44 8.81
CA VAL A 622 -3.41 17.37 9.67
C VAL A 622 -2.55 16.40 8.88
N GLY A 623 -2.95 16.08 7.65
CA GLY A 623 -2.17 15.20 6.75
C GLY A 623 -0.79 15.76 6.43
N VAL A 624 -0.71 17.04 6.01
CA VAL A 624 0.55 17.73 5.71
C VAL A 624 1.39 17.89 6.97
N TYR A 625 0.77 18.32 8.09
CA TYR A 625 1.45 18.46 9.38
C TYR A 625 2.14 17.15 9.80
N SER A 626 1.37 16.06 9.81
CA SER A 626 1.89 14.73 10.20
C SER A 626 3.04 14.29 9.30
N GLN A 627 2.88 14.44 7.98
CA GLN A 627 3.92 14.07 7.01
C GLN A 627 5.21 14.86 7.22
N VAL A 628 5.11 16.18 7.40
CA VAL A 628 6.26 17.08 7.57
C VAL A 628 7.03 16.78 8.86
N ILE A 629 6.35 16.55 9.99
CA ILE A 629 7.04 16.20 11.24
C ILE A 629 7.66 14.80 11.19
N ASP A 630 7.03 13.84 10.51
CA ASP A 630 7.58 12.49 10.30
C ASP A 630 8.81 12.51 9.40
N GLN A 631 8.80 13.33 8.34
CA GLN A 631 9.98 13.57 7.51
C GLN A 631 11.10 14.24 8.30
N ALA A 632 10.78 15.15 9.25
CA ALA A 632 11.77 15.75 10.12
C ALA A 632 12.39 14.72 11.09
N VAL A 633 11.61 13.78 11.63
CA VAL A 633 12.17 12.64 12.40
C VAL A 633 13.12 11.82 11.54
N THR A 634 12.72 11.46 10.33
CA THR A 634 13.56 10.73 9.37
C THR A 634 14.84 11.52 9.02
N ALA A 635 14.73 12.85 8.83
CA ALA A 635 15.88 13.71 8.60
C ALA A 635 16.89 13.68 9.76
N VAL A 636 16.42 13.67 11.00
CA VAL A 636 17.28 13.54 12.19
C VAL A 636 17.97 12.19 12.22
N GLU A 637 17.23 11.11 11.99
CA GLU A 637 17.73 9.75 12.20
C GLU A 637 18.66 9.26 11.10
N HIS A 638 18.39 9.61 9.85
CA HIS A 638 19.12 9.07 8.69
C HIS A 638 19.96 10.11 7.93
N PHE A 639 19.55 11.38 7.91
CA PHE A 639 20.19 12.39 7.06
C PHE A 639 21.05 13.40 7.84
N ALA A 640 20.91 13.48 9.17
CA ALA A 640 21.75 14.38 9.97
C ALA A 640 23.15 13.78 10.21
N PRO A 641 24.24 14.57 9.99
CA PRO A 641 25.57 14.14 10.34
C PRO A 641 25.66 13.70 11.80
N ALA A 642 26.40 12.63 12.09
CA ALA A 642 26.54 12.07 13.44
C ALA A 642 26.93 13.12 14.49
N ALA A 643 27.82 14.03 14.15
CA ALA A 643 28.29 15.10 15.02
C ALA A 643 27.21 16.14 15.40
N GLU A 644 26.19 16.31 14.56
CA GLU A 644 25.12 17.30 14.74
C GLU A 644 23.81 16.66 15.18
N ARG A 645 23.65 15.36 15.00
CA ARG A 645 22.37 14.63 15.13
C ARG A 645 21.65 14.91 16.47
N GLU A 646 22.37 14.86 17.58
CA GLU A 646 21.77 15.14 18.88
C GLU A 646 21.34 16.60 19.05
N GLN A 647 22.05 17.54 18.46
CA GLN A 647 21.64 18.94 18.47
C GLN A 647 20.38 19.16 17.63
N VAL A 648 20.33 18.57 16.43
CA VAL A 648 19.16 18.64 15.54
C VAL A 648 17.96 17.92 16.18
N ARG A 649 18.19 16.78 16.83
CA ARG A 649 17.18 16.05 17.62
C ARG A 649 16.60 16.94 18.74
N ALA A 650 17.44 17.64 19.48
CA ALA A 650 17.01 18.53 20.55
C ALA A 650 16.14 19.70 20.05
N VAL A 651 16.43 20.24 18.88
CA VAL A 651 15.60 21.27 18.23
C VAL A 651 14.21 20.73 17.91
N LEU A 652 14.13 19.58 17.25
CA LEU A 652 12.85 18.97 16.89
C LEU A 652 12.06 18.52 18.12
N ALA A 653 12.73 17.90 19.10
CA ALA A 653 12.10 17.50 20.36
C ALA A 653 11.46 18.68 21.09
N LYS A 654 12.14 19.82 21.14
CA LYS A 654 11.58 21.05 21.71
C LYS A 654 10.34 21.51 20.95
N ALA A 655 10.40 21.52 19.61
CA ALA A 655 9.28 21.96 18.79
C ALA A 655 8.05 21.05 18.99
N LEU A 656 8.23 19.72 18.99
CA LEU A 656 7.16 18.75 19.22
C LEU A 656 6.60 18.85 20.66
N THR A 657 7.44 19.04 21.67
CA THR A 657 7.00 19.26 23.06
C THR A 657 6.21 20.58 23.21
N ASP A 658 6.68 21.64 22.57
CA ASP A 658 5.94 22.92 22.53
C ASP A 658 4.60 22.77 21.78
N ALA A 659 4.57 21.98 20.71
CA ALA A 659 3.35 21.66 19.97
C ALA A 659 2.33 20.92 20.86
N LEU A 660 2.77 19.90 21.62
CA LEU A 660 1.89 19.18 22.54
C LEU A 660 1.21 20.10 23.56
N ARG A 661 1.87 21.19 23.96
CA ARG A 661 1.37 22.14 24.99
C ARG A 661 0.55 23.29 24.41
N ARG A 662 0.76 23.67 23.14
CA ARG A 662 0.22 24.91 22.55
C ARG A 662 -0.74 24.70 21.41
N ILE A 663 -0.64 23.59 20.69
CA ILE A 663 -1.62 23.21 19.66
C ILE A 663 -2.89 22.74 20.38
N GLY A 664 -4.05 23.16 19.91
CA GLY A 664 -5.34 23.01 20.58
C GLY A 664 -5.52 21.68 21.32
N PRO A 665 -5.98 21.72 22.59
CA PRO A 665 -6.16 20.52 23.40
C PRO A 665 -7.04 19.47 22.73
N GLY A 666 -6.60 18.21 22.73
CA GLY A 666 -7.32 17.09 22.09
C GLY A 666 -7.33 17.09 20.57
N SER A 667 -6.55 17.99 19.93
CA SER A 667 -6.52 18.07 18.47
C SER A 667 -5.69 16.96 17.82
N ASP A 668 -6.02 16.64 16.58
CA ASP A 668 -5.30 15.66 15.74
C ASP A 668 -3.82 15.99 15.57
N ARG A 669 -3.48 17.28 15.51
CA ARG A 669 -2.08 17.72 15.42
C ARG A 669 -1.34 17.47 16.73
N GLN A 670 -2.01 17.59 17.89
CA GLN A 670 -1.44 17.20 19.17
C GLN A 670 -1.13 15.70 19.20
N ARG A 671 -2.06 14.87 18.70
CA ARG A 671 -1.86 13.42 18.60
C ARG A 671 -0.73 13.05 17.65
N SER A 672 -0.65 13.68 16.49
CA SER A 672 0.44 13.49 15.54
C SER A 672 1.80 13.88 16.12
N ALA A 673 1.86 15.00 16.86
CA ALA A 673 3.09 15.42 17.55
C ALA A 673 3.53 14.40 18.60
N LEU A 674 2.59 13.77 19.35
CA LEU A 674 2.90 12.71 20.29
C LEU A 674 3.52 11.48 19.62
N ARG A 675 2.94 11.02 18.52
CA ARG A 675 3.46 9.88 17.74
C ARG A 675 4.89 10.14 17.26
N SER A 676 5.13 11.30 16.66
CA SER A 676 6.45 11.69 16.17
C SER A 676 7.45 11.92 17.31
N LEU A 677 7.01 12.46 18.47
CA LEU A 677 7.85 12.60 19.65
C LEU A 677 8.30 11.24 20.21
N GLY A 678 7.38 10.28 20.29
CA GLY A 678 7.68 8.91 20.71
C GLY A 678 8.68 8.21 19.80
N ARG A 679 8.55 8.40 18.46
CA ARG A 679 9.51 7.87 17.49
C ARG A 679 10.89 8.52 17.67
N LEU A 680 10.95 9.85 17.73
CA LEU A 680 12.18 10.61 17.88
C LEU A 680 12.92 10.26 19.17
N ALA A 681 12.18 9.94 20.25
CA ALA A 681 12.73 9.58 21.55
C ALA A 681 13.54 8.28 21.53
N ARG A 682 13.13 7.30 20.69
CA ARG A 682 13.82 5.99 20.63
C ARG A 682 15.28 6.11 20.23
N GLY A 683 15.66 7.12 19.42
CA GLY A 683 17.03 7.36 18.98
C GLY A 683 17.79 8.36 19.84
N ALA A 684 17.26 8.81 20.97
CA ALA A 684 17.90 9.84 21.80
C ALA A 684 19.10 9.30 22.59
N GLY A 685 20.20 10.07 22.57
CA GLY A 685 21.34 9.85 23.43
C GLY A 685 21.10 10.34 24.86
N GLU A 686 22.02 10.02 25.78
CA GLU A 686 21.88 10.36 27.21
C GLU A 686 21.61 11.86 27.47
N GLN A 687 22.15 12.74 26.64
CA GLN A 687 22.02 14.20 26.81
C GLN A 687 20.59 14.73 26.50
N THR A 688 19.86 14.03 25.65
CA THR A 688 18.51 14.43 25.23
C THR A 688 17.41 13.57 25.86
N ALA A 689 17.75 12.39 26.37
CA ALA A 689 16.80 11.41 26.93
C ALA A 689 15.88 12.00 28.00
N ASP A 690 16.41 12.76 28.96
CA ASP A 690 15.62 13.29 30.08
C ASP A 690 14.49 14.25 29.64
N ARG A 691 14.63 14.92 28.48
CA ARG A 691 13.58 15.77 27.90
C ARG A 691 12.37 14.95 27.44
N PHE A 692 12.63 13.79 26.88
CA PHE A 692 11.57 12.88 26.44
C PHE A 692 10.90 12.20 27.63
N VAL A 693 11.69 11.79 28.64
CA VAL A 693 11.18 11.15 29.87
C VAL A 693 10.13 12.02 30.55
N GLN A 694 10.38 13.33 30.71
CA GLN A 694 9.44 14.27 31.35
C GLN A 694 8.03 14.28 30.70
N VAL A 695 7.92 13.98 29.40
CA VAL A 695 6.65 13.99 28.68
C VAL A 695 6.05 12.58 28.60
N LEU A 696 6.90 11.56 28.43
CA LEU A 696 6.47 10.20 28.10
C LEU A 696 6.27 9.31 29.33
N GLU A 697 6.93 9.60 30.46
CA GLU A 697 6.77 8.84 31.70
C GLU A 697 5.36 8.96 32.31
N PRO A 698 4.72 10.16 32.37
CA PRO A 698 3.33 10.27 32.81
C PRO A 698 2.36 9.45 31.95
N LEU A 699 2.57 9.37 30.60
CA LEU A 699 1.76 8.54 29.70
C LEU A 699 1.90 7.05 30.00
N ALA A 700 3.14 6.58 30.19
CA ALA A 700 3.43 5.18 30.48
C ALA A 700 2.79 4.70 31.79
N HIS A 701 2.75 5.58 32.78
CA HIS A 701 2.17 5.32 34.11
C HIS A 701 0.71 5.76 34.25
N GLN A 702 0.07 6.25 33.17
CA GLN A 702 -1.30 6.76 33.15
C GLN A 702 -1.54 7.90 34.18
N ASP A 703 -0.49 8.66 34.52
CA ASP A 703 -0.56 9.81 35.42
C ASP A 703 -0.99 11.05 34.62
N GLN A 704 -2.19 11.55 34.93
CA GLN A 704 -2.78 12.68 34.20
C GLN A 704 -2.35 14.05 34.78
N THR A 705 -1.60 14.09 35.88
CA THR A 705 -1.35 15.35 36.61
C THR A 705 -0.38 16.30 35.91
N ASP A 706 0.56 15.76 35.12
CA ASP A 706 1.61 16.54 34.42
C ASP A 706 1.50 16.50 32.88
N LEU A 707 0.37 15.99 32.36
CA LEU A 707 0.17 15.91 30.93
C LEU A 707 -0.29 17.25 30.33
N PRO A 708 0.04 17.51 29.03
CA PRO A 708 -0.54 18.62 28.30
C PRO A 708 -2.07 18.57 28.26
N ASP A 709 -2.73 19.71 28.38
CA ASP A 709 -4.19 19.81 28.35
C ASP A 709 -4.78 19.09 27.12
N GLY A 710 -5.84 18.31 27.36
CA GLY A 710 -6.59 17.60 26.33
C GLY A 710 -5.91 16.37 25.73
N LEU A 711 -4.71 16.02 26.17
CA LEU A 711 -4.04 14.79 25.72
C LEU A 711 -4.68 13.56 26.37
N ALA A 712 -5.40 12.76 25.57
CA ALA A 712 -5.99 11.51 26.05
C ALA A 712 -4.92 10.44 26.29
N VAL A 713 -5.03 9.77 27.45
CA VAL A 713 -4.20 8.60 27.81
C VAL A 713 -5.00 7.34 27.49
N ASP A 714 -5.05 7.00 26.21
CA ASP A 714 -5.56 5.72 25.74
C ASP A 714 -4.43 4.68 25.59
N ALA A 715 -4.76 3.47 25.16
CA ALA A 715 -3.80 2.39 24.97
C ALA A 715 -2.63 2.81 24.06
N GLU A 716 -2.89 3.49 22.94
CA GLU A 716 -1.85 3.94 22.03
C GLU A 716 -0.90 4.95 22.70
N ALA A 717 -1.42 5.95 23.40
CA ALA A 717 -0.61 6.94 24.08
C ALA A 717 0.27 6.29 25.18
N ARG A 718 -0.30 5.35 25.95
CA ARG A 718 0.45 4.57 26.94
C ARG A 718 1.60 3.80 26.29
N TRP A 719 1.34 3.08 25.19
CA TRP A 719 2.37 2.27 24.52
C TRP A 719 3.38 3.10 23.74
N ILE A 720 3.05 4.31 23.26
CA ILE A 720 4.04 5.27 22.74
C ILE A 720 5.05 5.61 23.87
N GLY A 721 4.56 5.91 25.08
CA GLY A 721 5.41 6.16 26.24
C GLY A 721 6.28 4.96 26.60
N LEU A 722 5.68 3.78 26.77
CA LEU A 722 6.38 2.54 27.14
C LEU A 722 7.44 2.13 26.11
N ASN A 723 7.14 2.19 24.83
CA ASN A 723 8.09 1.87 23.75
C ASN A 723 9.31 2.80 23.75
N ALA A 724 9.07 4.11 23.92
CA ALA A 724 10.15 5.07 23.97
C ALA A 724 11.00 4.90 25.24
N LEU A 725 10.38 4.72 26.41
CA LEU A 725 11.08 4.52 27.68
C LEU A 725 11.86 3.19 27.68
N ALA A 726 11.32 2.13 27.07
CA ALA A 726 12.03 0.87 26.89
C ALA A 726 13.31 1.06 26.08
N ALA A 727 13.22 1.75 24.97
CA ALA A 727 14.38 2.05 24.13
C ALA A 727 15.43 2.91 24.85
N LEU A 728 15.00 3.82 25.71
CA LEU A 728 15.87 4.65 26.56
C LEU A 728 16.38 3.93 27.81
N GLY A 729 15.96 2.69 28.08
CA GLY A 729 16.33 1.94 29.27
C GLY A 729 15.76 2.51 30.57
N ARG A 730 14.61 3.17 30.51
CA ARG A 730 13.91 3.80 31.66
C ARG A 730 12.77 2.94 32.22
N VAL A 731 12.44 1.83 31.58
CA VAL A 731 11.54 0.79 32.07
C VAL A 731 12.18 -0.57 31.86
N ASP A 732 11.81 -1.52 32.68
CA ASP A 732 12.30 -2.89 32.60
C ASP A 732 11.23 -3.85 32.03
N ARG A 733 11.63 -5.08 31.75
CA ARG A 733 10.73 -6.10 31.21
C ARG A 733 9.53 -6.40 32.11
N PRO A 734 9.66 -6.58 33.45
CA PRO A 734 8.51 -6.81 34.31
C PRO A 734 7.44 -5.72 34.21
N THR A 735 7.85 -4.45 34.09
CA THR A 735 6.92 -3.33 33.89
C THR A 735 6.17 -3.45 32.56
N LEU A 736 6.85 -3.84 31.47
CA LEU A 736 6.24 -4.06 30.16
C LEU A 736 5.28 -5.26 30.18
N ASP A 737 5.68 -6.37 30.83
CA ASP A 737 4.85 -7.57 30.95
C ASP A 737 3.56 -7.26 31.75
N ALA A 738 3.64 -6.51 32.87
CA ALA A 738 2.48 -6.06 33.62
C ALA A 738 1.56 -5.16 32.80
N ALA A 739 2.11 -4.19 32.04
CA ALA A 739 1.32 -3.31 31.20
C ALA A 739 0.54 -4.06 30.11
N ARG A 740 1.09 -5.17 29.58
CA ARG A 740 0.39 -6.05 28.64
C ARG A 740 -0.71 -6.87 29.31
N GLU A 741 -0.47 -7.36 30.56
CA GLU A 741 -1.46 -8.13 31.31
C GLU A 741 -2.69 -7.30 31.68
N ASP A 742 -2.53 -5.97 31.84
CA ASP A 742 -3.65 -5.03 32.07
C ASP A 742 -4.63 -4.98 30.88
N GLU A 743 -4.16 -5.18 29.66
CA GLU A 743 -4.95 -5.09 28.44
C GLU A 743 -4.38 -6.01 27.34
N VAL A 744 -5.02 -7.17 27.12
CA VAL A 744 -4.59 -8.18 26.16
C VAL A 744 -5.38 -8.07 24.88
N THR A 745 -4.78 -7.42 23.87
CA THR A 745 -5.30 -7.36 22.49
C THR A 745 -4.19 -7.76 21.51
N ALA A 746 -4.52 -8.01 20.26
CA ALA A 746 -3.52 -8.28 19.22
C ALA A 746 -2.55 -7.08 19.09
N ARG A 747 -3.08 -5.87 19.14
CA ARG A 747 -2.31 -4.61 19.02
C ARG A 747 -1.39 -4.37 20.21
N THR A 748 -1.88 -4.50 21.45
CA THR A 748 -1.03 -4.33 22.66
C THR A 748 0.03 -5.42 22.73
N THR A 749 -0.25 -6.62 22.27
CA THR A 749 0.74 -7.71 22.14
C THR A 749 1.87 -7.33 21.18
N ALA A 750 1.57 -6.79 20.01
CA ALA A 750 2.57 -6.31 19.07
C ALA A 750 3.41 -5.16 19.66
N TRP A 751 2.80 -4.17 20.29
CA TRP A 751 3.51 -3.06 20.94
C TRP A 751 4.41 -3.52 22.08
N HIS A 752 3.97 -4.48 22.88
CA HIS A 752 4.78 -5.10 23.93
C HIS A 752 6.03 -5.78 23.34
N TRP A 753 5.91 -6.52 22.25
CA TRP A 753 7.05 -7.17 21.62
C TRP A 753 8.05 -6.17 21.04
N THR A 754 7.55 -5.07 20.45
CA THR A 754 8.40 -3.95 20.03
C THR A 754 9.18 -3.38 21.23
N ALA A 755 8.50 -3.11 22.35
CA ALA A 755 9.12 -2.53 23.55
C ALA A 755 10.17 -3.48 24.18
N VAL A 756 9.85 -4.76 24.31
CA VAL A 756 10.78 -5.77 24.85
C VAL A 756 12.01 -5.95 23.98
N ALA A 757 11.85 -5.97 22.64
CA ALA A 757 12.97 -6.05 21.71
C ALA A 757 13.82 -4.76 21.72
N ALA A 758 13.23 -3.60 22.06
CA ALA A 758 13.91 -2.31 22.12
C ALA A 758 14.73 -2.10 23.42
N LEU A 759 14.56 -2.91 24.45
CA LEU A 759 15.34 -2.78 25.68
C LEU A 759 16.86 -2.76 25.37
N PRO A 760 17.67 -1.85 25.98
CA PRO A 760 19.08 -1.67 25.64
C PRO A 760 19.98 -2.75 26.27
N GLU A 761 19.60 -3.99 26.15
CA GLU A 761 20.30 -5.16 26.65
C GLU A 761 20.73 -6.07 25.49
N PRO A 762 22.02 -6.44 25.35
CA PRO A 762 22.49 -7.31 24.26
C PRO A 762 21.70 -8.62 24.14
N ARG A 763 21.27 -9.20 25.27
CA ARG A 763 20.45 -10.43 25.28
C ARG A 763 19.08 -10.24 24.60
N MET A 764 18.46 -9.05 24.72
CA MET A 764 17.16 -8.77 24.10
C MET A 764 17.32 -8.64 22.60
N ARG A 765 18.40 -8.00 22.12
CA ARG A 765 18.71 -7.96 20.68
C ARG A 765 18.95 -9.37 20.12
N THR A 766 19.73 -10.20 20.84
CA THR A 766 19.97 -11.58 20.44
C THR A 766 18.66 -12.40 20.40
N ARG A 767 17.78 -12.22 21.38
CA ARG A 767 16.48 -12.90 21.40
C ARG A 767 15.59 -12.46 20.24
N ALA A 768 15.49 -11.14 19.98
CA ALA A 768 14.70 -10.60 18.87
C ALA A 768 15.24 -11.09 17.51
N TRP A 769 16.56 -11.01 17.28
CA TRP A 769 17.21 -11.55 16.09
C TRP A 769 16.88 -13.03 15.88
N ASN A 770 17.11 -13.85 16.89
CA ASN A 770 16.89 -15.30 16.79
C ASN A 770 15.40 -15.63 16.53
N ALA A 771 14.46 -14.89 17.15
CA ALA A 771 13.04 -15.07 16.93
C ALA A 771 12.64 -14.70 15.50
N VAL A 772 13.10 -13.55 14.99
CA VAL A 772 12.83 -13.10 13.62
C VAL A 772 13.44 -14.08 12.62
N MET A 773 14.70 -14.53 12.86
CA MET A 773 15.36 -15.49 12.00
C MET A 773 14.73 -16.89 12.04
N ALA A 774 14.20 -17.32 13.16
CA ALA A 774 13.52 -18.61 13.27
C ALA A 774 12.05 -18.57 12.81
N GLY A 775 11.45 -17.36 12.65
CA GLY A 775 10.01 -17.20 12.46
C GLY A 775 9.17 -17.69 13.64
N ARG A 776 9.77 -17.84 14.83
CA ARG A 776 9.16 -18.39 16.05
C ARG A 776 9.70 -17.71 17.29
N LEU A 777 8.82 -17.49 18.29
CA LEU A 777 9.21 -17.03 19.62
C LEU A 777 8.54 -17.93 20.67
N ASP A 778 9.33 -18.44 21.61
CA ASP A 778 8.87 -19.30 22.72
C ASP A 778 8.02 -20.49 22.25
N GLY A 779 8.34 -21.06 21.06
CA GLY A 779 7.63 -22.19 20.44
C GLY A 779 6.44 -21.82 19.57
N GLN A 780 5.94 -20.58 19.63
CA GLN A 780 4.86 -20.08 18.78
C GLN A 780 5.39 -19.55 17.44
N GLN A 781 4.67 -19.80 16.36
CA GLN A 781 4.95 -19.22 15.04
C GLN A 781 4.64 -17.72 15.06
N LEU A 782 5.50 -16.92 14.48
CA LEU A 782 5.29 -15.47 14.36
C LEU A 782 4.34 -15.19 13.21
N SER A 783 3.36 -14.35 13.47
CA SER A 783 2.55 -13.72 12.44
C SER A 783 3.31 -12.56 11.78
N ASN A 784 2.73 -11.99 10.73
CA ASN A 784 3.26 -10.82 10.05
C ASN A 784 3.49 -9.64 11.01
N ASP A 785 2.51 -9.34 11.86
CA ASP A 785 2.57 -8.22 12.80
C ASP A 785 3.59 -8.47 13.93
N HIS A 786 3.66 -9.69 14.42
CA HIS A 786 4.65 -10.08 15.44
C HIS A 786 6.08 -9.97 14.91
N LEU A 787 6.32 -10.42 13.69
CA LEU A 787 7.63 -10.33 13.05
C LEU A 787 8.05 -8.87 12.85
N THR A 788 7.13 -8.05 12.33
CA THR A 788 7.35 -6.60 12.14
C THR A 788 7.64 -5.91 13.48
N ALA A 789 6.88 -6.22 14.54
CA ALA A 789 7.07 -5.66 15.87
C ALA A 789 8.44 -5.97 16.45
N LEU A 790 8.89 -7.23 16.37
CA LEU A 790 10.22 -7.65 16.82
C LEU A 790 11.35 -6.99 16.03
N ALA A 791 11.23 -6.89 14.71
CA ALA A 791 12.21 -6.25 13.86
C ALA A 791 12.32 -4.75 14.15
N GLN A 792 11.19 -4.05 14.32
CA GLN A 792 11.15 -2.64 14.71
C GLN A 792 11.80 -2.39 16.08
N GLY A 793 11.57 -3.27 17.04
CA GLY A 793 12.24 -3.19 18.33
C GLY A 793 13.74 -3.49 18.26
N PHE A 794 14.14 -4.47 17.42
CA PHE A 794 15.54 -4.82 17.19
C PHE A 794 16.35 -3.66 16.61
N THR A 795 15.80 -2.92 15.63
CA THR A 795 16.47 -1.80 14.99
C THR A 795 16.31 -0.48 15.75
N ALA A 796 15.42 -0.42 16.77
CA ALA A 796 15.21 0.80 17.54
C ALA A 796 16.46 1.22 18.32
N SER A 797 16.85 2.47 18.15
CA SER A 797 17.61 3.35 19.05
C SER A 797 19.02 3.01 19.52
N ARG A 798 19.60 1.92 19.24
CA ARG A 798 20.99 1.60 19.69
C ARG A 798 21.71 0.89 18.55
N PRO A 799 22.21 1.63 17.53
CA PRO A 799 22.95 1.03 16.41
C PRO A 799 24.13 0.16 16.86
N ASP A 800 24.79 0.52 17.96
CA ASP A 800 25.87 -0.25 18.57
C ASP A 800 25.43 -1.65 19.03
N LEU A 801 24.18 -1.83 19.44
CA LEU A 801 23.63 -3.15 19.82
C LEU A 801 23.19 -3.99 18.63
N ALA A 802 22.84 -3.37 17.51
CA ALA A 802 22.48 -4.05 16.26
C ALA A 802 23.74 -4.37 15.40
N ALA A 803 24.79 -3.56 15.48
CA ALA A 803 26.04 -3.71 14.70
C ALA A 803 26.65 -5.12 14.70
N PRO A 804 26.67 -5.90 15.82
CA PRO A 804 27.22 -7.27 15.81
C PRO A 804 26.45 -8.26 14.92
N PHE A 805 25.27 -7.90 14.45
CA PHE A 805 24.43 -8.75 13.59
C PHE A 805 24.56 -8.40 12.10
N THR A 806 25.19 -7.27 11.75
CA THR A 806 25.36 -6.83 10.36
C THR A 806 26.03 -7.87 9.47
N ASP A 807 27.15 -8.43 9.94
CA ASP A 807 27.88 -9.46 9.16
C ASP A 807 27.14 -10.80 9.11
N ARG A 808 26.23 -11.05 10.05
CA ARG A 808 25.41 -12.27 10.09
C ARG A 808 24.19 -12.20 9.17
N PHE A 809 23.80 -11.00 8.75
CA PHE A 809 22.61 -10.77 7.91
C PHE A 809 22.80 -11.33 6.49
N TRP A 810 23.91 -11.01 5.85
CA TRP A 810 24.15 -11.30 4.44
C TRP A 810 24.09 -12.79 4.07
N PRO A 811 24.69 -13.73 4.84
CA PRO A 811 24.66 -15.16 4.53
C PRO A 811 23.26 -15.79 4.66
N GLU A 812 22.33 -15.15 5.37
CA GLU A 812 21.00 -15.70 5.67
C GLU A 812 19.95 -15.36 4.61
N LEU A 813 20.20 -14.40 3.72
CA LEU A 813 19.19 -13.82 2.81
C LEU A 813 18.49 -14.86 1.92
N GLU A 814 19.26 -15.74 1.25
CA GLU A 814 18.66 -16.79 0.41
C GLU A 814 17.91 -17.84 1.24
N GLY A 815 18.40 -18.16 2.44
CA GLY A 815 17.73 -19.06 3.38
C GLY A 815 16.40 -18.49 3.88
N ILE A 816 16.35 -17.19 4.21
CA ILE A 816 15.12 -16.48 4.57
C ILE A 816 14.12 -16.55 3.43
N TRP A 817 14.57 -16.24 2.21
CA TRP A 817 13.72 -16.17 1.03
C TRP A 817 13.12 -17.53 0.65
N SER A 818 13.94 -18.59 0.67
CA SER A 818 13.51 -19.93 0.25
C SER A 818 12.64 -20.67 1.26
N SER A 819 12.68 -20.28 2.55
CA SER A 819 11.99 -20.98 3.63
C SER A 819 10.68 -20.32 4.07
N ARG A 820 10.30 -19.17 3.50
CA ARG A 820 9.13 -18.37 3.93
C ARG A 820 8.26 -17.95 2.76
N SER A 821 7.03 -17.54 3.05
CA SER A 821 6.25 -16.80 2.06
C SER A 821 6.93 -15.48 1.69
N ASN A 822 6.63 -14.95 0.50
CA ASN A 822 7.22 -13.70 0.04
C ASN A 822 6.98 -12.54 1.03
N GLY A 823 5.77 -12.47 1.62
CA GLY A 823 5.43 -11.44 2.60
C GLY A 823 6.27 -11.51 3.87
N LEU A 824 6.44 -12.69 4.45
CA LEU A 824 7.28 -12.90 5.65
C LEU A 824 8.77 -12.69 5.35
N ALA A 825 9.25 -13.14 4.20
CA ALA A 825 10.64 -12.96 3.78
C ALA A 825 10.96 -11.46 3.59
N SER A 826 10.13 -10.72 2.87
CA SER A 826 10.30 -9.28 2.65
C SER A 826 10.31 -8.50 3.96
N ARG A 827 9.34 -8.74 4.86
CA ARG A 827 9.29 -8.10 6.19
C ARG A 827 10.53 -8.38 7.03
N THR A 828 11.06 -9.61 6.93
CA THR A 828 12.29 -9.99 7.64
C THR A 828 13.49 -9.22 7.11
N ILE A 829 13.65 -9.15 5.79
CA ILE A 829 14.81 -8.54 5.14
C ILE A 829 14.81 -7.03 5.34
N HIS A 830 13.69 -6.34 5.04
CA HIS A 830 13.53 -4.91 5.32
C HIS A 830 13.73 -4.57 6.80
N GLY A 831 13.12 -5.37 7.69
CA GLY A 831 13.16 -5.10 9.12
C GLY A 831 14.52 -5.31 9.78
N LEU A 832 15.41 -6.11 9.20
CA LEU A 832 16.75 -6.40 9.73
C LEU A 832 17.88 -5.76 8.91
N PHE A 833 17.57 -5.13 7.77
CA PHE A 833 18.58 -4.43 6.98
C PHE A 833 19.27 -3.35 7.83
N PRO A 834 20.62 -3.25 7.82
CA PRO A 834 21.34 -2.28 8.64
C PRO A 834 21.30 -0.87 8.07
N ALA A 835 20.10 -0.26 7.97
CA ALA A 835 19.85 1.02 7.32
C ALA A 835 20.41 2.25 8.06
N THR A 836 20.55 2.18 9.40
CA THR A 836 21.02 3.31 10.21
C THR A 836 22.53 3.28 10.35
N GLN A 837 23.22 4.07 9.53
CA GLN A 837 24.68 4.16 9.48
C GLN A 837 25.15 5.62 9.52
N ASP A 838 26.39 5.83 9.93
CA ASP A 838 27.06 7.13 9.95
C ASP A 838 28.01 7.27 8.78
N ALA A 839 28.01 8.44 8.12
CA ALA A 839 28.87 8.71 6.99
C ALA A 839 30.36 8.57 7.34
N VAL A 840 31.14 7.98 6.42
CA VAL A 840 32.62 7.92 6.56
C VAL A 840 33.23 9.27 6.15
N PRO A 841 34.41 9.61 6.71
CA PRO A 841 35.10 10.84 6.32
C PRO A 841 35.47 10.87 4.83
N GLY A 842 35.43 12.04 4.18
CA GLY A 842 35.89 12.23 2.79
C GLY A 842 34.82 12.73 1.80
N GLY A 843 33.68 13.18 2.30
CA GLY A 843 32.60 13.77 1.49
C GLY A 843 31.71 12.75 0.77
N PRO A 844 30.76 13.16 -0.08
CA PRO A 844 29.75 12.31 -0.67
C PRO A 844 30.29 11.12 -1.49
N ALA A 845 31.38 11.34 -2.26
CA ALA A 845 31.99 10.28 -3.08
C ALA A 845 32.64 9.17 -2.25
N ALA A 846 33.11 9.45 -1.03
CA ALA A 846 33.74 8.49 -0.14
C ALA A 846 32.74 7.48 0.43
N GLN A 847 31.44 7.78 0.38
CA GLN A 847 30.39 6.92 0.96
C GLN A 847 30.25 5.58 0.24
N GLU A 848 30.71 5.47 -0.99
CA GLU A 848 30.77 4.18 -1.69
C GLU A 848 31.75 3.19 -1.02
N SER A 849 32.70 3.68 -0.22
CA SER A 849 33.61 2.83 0.58
C SER A 849 33.07 2.44 1.95
N HIS A 850 31.85 2.86 2.30
CA HIS A 850 31.23 2.50 3.57
C HIS A 850 31.07 0.97 3.69
N PRO A 851 31.43 0.34 4.83
CA PRO A 851 31.44 -1.13 4.96
C PRO A 851 30.11 -1.80 4.60
N VAL A 852 28.97 -1.25 5.06
CA VAL A 852 27.65 -1.82 4.76
C VAL A 852 27.29 -1.66 3.28
N VAL A 853 27.67 -0.54 2.65
CA VAL A 853 27.48 -0.33 1.19
C VAL A 853 28.27 -1.37 0.41
N GLN A 854 29.53 -1.62 0.80
CA GLN A 854 30.38 -2.64 0.16
C GLN A 854 29.83 -4.05 0.37
N SER A 855 29.34 -4.39 1.57
CA SER A 855 28.75 -5.70 1.85
C SER A 855 27.50 -5.95 1.01
N ALA A 856 26.60 -4.96 0.92
CA ALA A 856 25.39 -5.06 0.10
C ALA A 856 25.72 -5.20 -1.40
N GLN A 857 26.67 -4.40 -1.90
CA GLN A 857 27.11 -4.49 -3.29
C GLN A 857 27.78 -5.84 -3.59
N SER A 858 28.68 -6.32 -2.71
CA SER A 858 29.32 -7.63 -2.87
C SER A 858 28.28 -8.75 -2.88
N TRP A 859 27.29 -8.70 -1.99
CA TRP A 859 26.22 -9.70 -2.00
C TRP A 859 25.48 -9.72 -3.35
N LEU A 860 25.11 -8.55 -3.89
CA LEU A 860 24.44 -8.43 -5.19
C LEU A 860 25.30 -8.96 -6.35
N ASP A 861 26.61 -8.72 -6.31
CA ASP A 861 27.58 -9.16 -7.34
C ASP A 861 27.81 -10.67 -7.27
N ASP A 862 27.88 -11.24 -6.05
CA ASP A 862 28.15 -12.65 -5.81
C ASP A 862 26.91 -13.55 -6.03
N HIS A 863 25.67 -12.97 -5.98
CA HIS A 863 24.40 -13.70 -6.11
C HIS A 863 23.57 -13.21 -7.32
N PRO A 864 24.08 -13.24 -8.56
CA PRO A 864 23.35 -12.74 -9.73
C PRO A 864 22.11 -13.59 -10.07
N ALA A 865 22.09 -14.86 -9.60
CA ALA A 865 21.00 -15.80 -9.82
C ALA A 865 19.97 -15.83 -8.68
N ALA A 866 20.15 -15.03 -7.61
CA ALA A 866 19.17 -14.94 -6.54
C ALA A 866 17.80 -14.42 -7.06
N PRO A 867 16.68 -14.78 -6.42
CA PRO A 867 15.34 -14.36 -6.83
C PRO A 867 15.26 -12.85 -7.06
N ARG A 868 14.60 -12.44 -8.15
CA ARG A 868 14.51 -11.03 -8.56
C ARG A 868 13.96 -10.13 -7.45
N ALA A 869 12.92 -10.60 -6.75
CA ALA A 869 12.30 -9.87 -5.66
C ALA A 869 13.24 -9.66 -4.47
N LEU A 870 14.03 -10.69 -4.10
CA LEU A 870 15.05 -10.55 -3.06
C LEU A 870 16.12 -9.51 -3.47
N ARG A 871 16.61 -9.61 -4.70
CA ARG A 871 17.61 -8.65 -5.20
C ARG A 871 17.06 -7.22 -5.24
N ARG A 872 15.78 -7.05 -5.66
CA ARG A 872 15.10 -5.75 -5.66
C ARG A 872 15.15 -5.10 -4.28
N ILE A 873 14.77 -5.82 -3.23
CA ILE A 873 14.82 -5.31 -1.84
C ILE A 873 16.22 -4.82 -1.48
N ILE A 874 17.25 -5.59 -1.75
CA ILE A 874 18.64 -5.21 -1.41
C ILE A 874 19.09 -3.98 -2.23
N VAL A 875 18.71 -3.87 -3.49
CA VAL A 875 19.02 -2.70 -4.35
C VAL A 875 18.36 -1.43 -3.80
N GLU A 876 17.09 -1.49 -3.40
CA GLU A 876 16.33 -0.36 -2.87
C GLU A 876 16.86 0.11 -1.51
N GLU A 877 17.09 -0.82 -0.59
CA GLU A 877 17.69 -0.53 0.72
C GLU A 877 19.11 0.07 0.59
N LEU A 878 19.89 -0.44 -0.36
CA LEU A 878 21.22 0.07 -0.65
C LEU A 878 21.17 1.49 -1.23
N ASP A 879 20.22 1.81 -2.11
CA ASP A 879 20.04 3.16 -2.66
C ASP A 879 19.65 4.16 -1.57
N ASP A 880 18.70 3.80 -0.69
CA ASP A 880 18.31 4.65 0.44
C ASP A 880 19.48 4.87 1.40
N LEU A 881 20.27 3.84 1.71
CA LEU A 881 21.47 3.98 2.53
C LEU A 881 22.50 4.91 1.86
N ARG A 882 22.81 4.72 0.58
CA ARG A 882 23.73 5.58 -0.18
C ARG A 882 23.27 7.04 -0.17
N ARG A 883 21.98 7.28 -0.38
CA ARG A 883 21.38 8.61 -0.37
C ARG A 883 21.51 9.28 0.99
N ALA A 884 21.20 8.54 2.06
CA ALA A 884 21.33 9.02 3.43
C ALA A 884 22.79 9.38 3.79
N LEU A 885 23.75 8.50 3.47
CA LEU A 885 25.17 8.74 3.74
C LEU A 885 25.73 9.93 2.93
N ARG A 886 25.32 10.09 1.67
CA ARG A 886 25.73 11.24 0.85
C ARG A 886 25.18 12.55 1.43
N ALA A 887 23.93 12.58 1.86
CA ALA A 887 23.34 13.76 2.48
C ALA A 887 23.98 14.11 3.83
N GLN A 888 24.39 13.12 4.63
CA GLN A 888 25.17 13.35 5.86
C GLN A 888 26.55 13.95 5.59
N ALA A 889 27.14 13.65 4.42
CA ALA A 889 28.47 14.07 4.04
C ALA A 889 28.48 15.37 3.19
N SER A 890 27.32 15.90 2.85
CA SER A 890 27.13 17.19 2.13
C SER A 890 27.14 18.41 3.08
#